data_4eade4585de305ac00655ead5e5dc5b0
#
_entry.id   4eade4585de305ac00655ead5e5dc5b0
#
_cell.length_a   1.000
_cell.length_b   1.000
_cell.length_c   1.000
_cell.angle_alpha   90.00
_cell.angle_beta   90.00
_cell.angle_gamma   90.00
#
_symmetry.space_group_name_H-M   'P 1'
#
loop_
_entity.id
_entity.type
_entity.pdbx_description
1 polymer ?
#
loop_
_entity_poly.entity_id
_entity_poly.type
_entity_poly.pdbx_seq_one_letter_code
_entity_poly.pdbx_strand_id
1 'polypeptide(L)'
;MFPYPSGEGLHVGHPEGYTATDIVARFERMRGTSVMHPMGFDAFGLPAEEYAIRTGTPPRESTERNIANFTRQLKMLGFSYDWDRVLSTTDPEYVRWTQWIFLVLFDTWFDPTEQKGRPIAELPIPADVSARGTAAIEAYRDTHRLAYQSEAPVNWCPALGTVLANEEVIGGVSERGGHPVVRIPLRQWMLRITAYADRLESELEPLDWPASIKKLQCDWIGRSTGAEVDFAIATTGSGPATFAAWQSARSAAGFPPQPAADALRVYTTRPDTLYGVTYLVVAPEHPLVDTLTTPQQHEAIRVYREAAARKSDLDRTDLAKEKTGVFTGSHCIHPLTGKPVPVWVADYVLATYGTGAIMAVPAHDDRDWEFAKTFGLEIVTVVEPIHAQPGPNEIFLGDGKAVNSGPYTGMETQTFISKVAADLADAGLGRPAVNYKLRDWLFSRQRFWGEPFPILHELGPDGKPTGAIRAVDESELPVNLPHLTDFKPGDTPDPPLSRSPAEWLFVERDGKRYRRETNTMPQWAGSCWYYLRFLDPGNSDRFIDPAIEKVWMPVDLYIGGAEHAVLHLLYARFWHKVLYDRGHVSLPEPFGKLVNQGMILGEMEFTGYRSTKGGWVSAEMRTPEDVAAKLPADQVEKQGEYFVLRDWPKIRVESRAYKMSKARGNVVNPDTVVKEFGADSLRLYEMFMGPLEATKPWATTGVSGVRGFLDRCWRLVVDDRAEEVVLSPQVVDDAPTDDQLRELHRMLEKVTRDISALSFNTAIARMMEFVNYFTPLERKPRGALEPFVVALAPFAPHLAEELWEVLGKPAPVSLAAWPAVEERWLKDDMVEIPVQIGGKLRARVTVPADADIPALEAAAAADPRIAELLAGKQIVKVIT
;
A
#
# COMPACT_ATOMS: atom_id res chain seq x y z
N MET A 1 -15.97 0.59 4.41
CA MET A 1 -14.87 0.75 5.37
C MET A 1 -14.62 -0.54 6.13
N PHE A 2 -13.38 -0.83 6.50
CA PHE A 2 -13.01 -2.13 7.04
C PHE A 2 -11.92 -2.03 8.13
N PRO A 3 -12.24 -1.38 9.28
CA PRO A 3 -11.27 -1.20 10.36
C PRO A 3 -10.93 -2.52 11.05
N TYR A 4 -9.72 -2.53 11.63
CA TYR A 4 -9.27 -3.57 12.54
C TYR A 4 -9.70 -3.20 13.97
N PRO A 5 -10.59 -3.97 14.64
CA PRO A 5 -11.12 -3.62 15.97
C PRO A 5 -10.11 -3.98 17.08
N SER A 6 -8.87 -3.46 16.98
CA SER A 6 -7.83 -3.66 17.97
C SER A 6 -7.91 -2.60 19.07
N GLY A 7 -8.13 -3.02 20.28
CA GLY A 7 -8.17 -2.14 21.44
C GLY A 7 -9.56 -1.60 21.77
N GLU A 8 -9.64 -0.66 22.73
CA GLU A 8 -10.89 -0.26 23.39
C GLU A 8 -11.73 0.76 22.61
N GLY A 9 -11.38 1.10 21.36
CA GLY A 9 -12.13 2.05 20.54
C GLY A 9 -11.28 2.75 19.49
N LEU A 10 -11.96 3.64 18.74
CA LEU A 10 -11.34 4.51 17.75
C LEU A 10 -10.45 5.58 18.39
N HIS A 11 -9.46 6.07 17.67
CA HIS A 11 -8.82 7.36 17.91
C HIS A 11 -9.19 8.33 16.78
N VAL A 12 -9.00 9.63 17.00
CA VAL A 12 -9.39 10.69 16.05
C VAL A 12 -8.72 10.59 14.67
N GLY A 13 -7.72 9.75 14.47
CA GLY A 13 -7.17 9.49 13.14
C GLY A 13 -7.97 8.50 12.30
N HIS A 14 -8.87 7.70 12.90
CA HIS A 14 -9.71 6.76 12.14
C HIS A 14 -10.85 7.45 11.37
N PRO A 15 -11.61 8.40 11.98
CA PRO A 15 -12.76 9.00 11.32
C PRO A 15 -12.43 9.87 10.10
N GLU A 16 -11.17 10.25 9.86
CA GLU A 16 -10.80 11.09 8.71
C GLU A 16 -11.28 10.50 7.36
N GLY A 17 -10.86 9.29 7.04
CA GLY A 17 -11.29 8.60 5.83
C GLY A 17 -12.79 8.26 5.85
N TYR A 18 -13.34 7.98 7.03
CA TYR A 18 -14.76 7.66 7.19
C TYR A 18 -15.64 8.88 6.97
N THR A 19 -15.25 10.04 7.47
CA THR A 19 -15.93 11.33 7.24
C THR A 19 -15.87 11.71 5.76
N ALA A 20 -14.73 11.56 5.13
CA ALA A 20 -14.55 11.84 3.71
C ALA A 20 -15.51 11.00 2.84
N THR A 21 -15.56 9.67 3.07
CA THR A 21 -16.47 8.78 2.33
C THR A 21 -17.94 9.05 2.65
N ASP A 22 -18.27 9.39 3.89
CA ASP A 22 -19.64 9.71 4.29
C ASP A 22 -20.15 11.00 3.63
N ILE A 23 -19.31 12.03 3.53
CA ILE A 23 -19.64 13.26 2.80
C ILE A 23 -19.97 12.96 1.34
N VAL A 24 -19.10 12.20 0.66
CA VAL A 24 -19.32 11.80 -0.74
C VAL A 24 -20.59 10.96 -0.88
N ALA A 25 -20.80 9.98 0.01
CA ALA A 25 -21.98 9.12 -0.03
C ALA A 25 -23.29 9.90 0.14
N ARG A 26 -23.36 10.85 1.09
CA ARG A 26 -24.50 11.74 1.28
C ARG A 26 -24.71 12.63 0.07
N PHE A 27 -23.68 13.28 -0.41
CA PHE A 27 -23.70 14.13 -1.58
C PHE A 27 -24.24 13.41 -2.82
N GLU A 28 -23.71 12.21 -3.12
CA GLU A 28 -24.15 11.45 -4.29
C GLU A 28 -25.62 10.95 -4.15
N ARG A 29 -26.06 10.55 -2.95
CA ARG A 29 -27.49 10.21 -2.72
C ARG A 29 -28.40 11.42 -2.97
N MET A 30 -28.02 12.60 -2.50
CA MET A 30 -28.75 13.85 -2.72
C MET A 30 -28.78 14.26 -4.21
N ARG A 31 -27.85 13.78 -5.02
CA ARG A 31 -27.82 13.92 -6.48
C ARG A 31 -28.65 12.86 -7.20
N GLY A 32 -29.26 11.93 -6.47
CA GLY A 32 -30.07 10.84 -7.03
C GLY A 32 -29.29 9.59 -7.42
N THR A 33 -28.02 9.48 -7.05
CA THR A 33 -27.19 8.29 -7.27
C THR A 33 -27.54 7.22 -6.23
N SER A 34 -27.69 5.96 -6.64
CA SER A 34 -27.74 4.83 -5.72
C SER A 34 -26.34 4.58 -5.15
N VAL A 35 -26.19 4.70 -3.83
CA VAL A 35 -24.90 4.60 -3.16
C VAL A 35 -24.89 3.43 -2.18
N MET A 36 -23.95 2.53 -2.34
CA MET A 36 -23.60 1.50 -1.36
C MET A 36 -22.40 1.98 -0.53
N HIS A 37 -22.62 2.21 0.76
CA HIS A 37 -21.58 2.65 1.70
C HIS A 37 -21.58 1.76 2.93
N PRO A 38 -20.95 0.56 2.86
CA PRO A 38 -20.99 -0.45 3.91
C PRO A 38 -19.88 -0.28 4.95
N MET A 39 -20.05 -0.98 6.08
CA MET A 39 -19.09 -1.09 7.17
C MET A 39 -18.89 -2.56 7.52
N GLY A 40 -17.63 -2.95 7.81
CA GLY A 40 -17.29 -4.28 8.31
C GLY A 40 -16.04 -4.23 9.17
N PHE A 41 -15.62 -5.38 9.68
CA PHE A 41 -14.52 -5.48 10.63
C PHE A 41 -13.53 -6.57 10.22
N ASP A 42 -12.25 -6.17 10.05
CA ASP A 42 -11.12 -7.10 9.94
C ASP A 42 -10.73 -7.55 11.34
N ALA A 43 -11.26 -8.68 11.79
CA ALA A 43 -11.31 -9.02 13.21
C ALA A 43 -10.39 -10.17 13.64
N PHE A 44 -9.74 -10.86 12.71
CA PHE A 44 -8.67 -11.80 13.00
C PHE A 44 -7.32 -11.11 13.19
N GLY A 45 -6.33 -11.81 13.70
CA GLY A 45 -4.94 -11.39 13.71
C GLY A 45 -4.31 -11.25 15.10
N LEU A 46 -3.02 -10.97 15.07
CA LEU A 46 -2.12 -10.97 16.22
C LEU A 46 -2.54 -10.04 17.37
N PRO A 47 -3.05 -8.80 17.13
CA PRO A 47 -3.38 -7.90 18.24
C PRO A 47 -4.44 -8.43 19.19
N ALA A 48 -5.48 -9.08 18.67
CA ALA A 48 -6.53 -9.68 19.50
C ALA A 48 -6.01 -10.89 20.28
N GLU A 49 -5.16 -11.70 19.64
CA GLU A 49 -4.53 -12.86 20.27
C GLU A 49 -3.55 -12.48 21.38
N GLU A 50 -2.69 -11.48 21.17
CA GLU A 50 -1.80 -10.96 22.20
C GLU A 50 -2.55 -10.37 23.39
N TYR A 51 -3.65 -9.66 23.13
CA TYR A 51 -4.52 -9.18 24.19
C TYR A 51 -5.10 -10.33 24.99
N ALA A 52 -5.59 -11.36 24.31
CA ALA A 52 -6.12 -12.56 24.92
C ALA A 52 -5.07 -13.32 25.77
N ILE A 53 -3.85 -13.47 25.25
CA ILE A 53 -2.73 -14.10 25.97
C ILE A 53 -2.40 -13.33 27.25
N ARG A 54 -2.37 -11.99 27.16
CA ARG A 54 -2.01 -11.11 28.30
C ARG A 54 -3.09 -11.06 29.36
N THR A 55 -4.36 -11.09 28.97
CA THR A 55 -5.51 -10.87 29.88
C THR A 55 -6.19 -12.15 30.29
N GLY A 56 -5.95 -13.27 29.60
CA GLY A 56 -6.68 -14.52 29.79
C GLY A 56 -8.11 -14.49 29.21
N THR A 57 -8.50 -13.42 28.51
CA THR A 57 -9.82 -13.30 27.87
C THR A 57 -9.79 -13.97 26.50
N PRO A 58 -10.74 -14.85 26.14
CA PRO A 58 -10.77 -15.45 24.81
C PRO A 58 -10.76 -14.39 23.69
N PRO A 59 -10.03 -14.61 22.57
CA PRO A 59 -9.91 -13.58 21.52
C PRO A 59 -11.27 -13.23 20.91
N ARG A 60 -12.18 -14.17 20.77
CA ARG A 60 -13.54 -13.91 20.26
C ARG A 60 -14.30 -12.92 21.14
N GLU A 61 -14.32 -13.14 22.43
CA GLU A 61 -15.04 -12.27 23.38
C GLU A 61 -14.49 -10.83 23.37
N SER A 62 -13.17 -10.69 23.38
CA SER A 62 -12.54 -9.36 23.33
C SER A 62 -12.82 -8.65 21.98
N THR A 63 -12.82 -9.39 20.88
CA THR A 63 -13.10 -8.88 19.54
C THR A 63 -14.54 -8.41 19.41
N GLU A 64 -15.52 -9.21 19.83
CA GLU A 64 -16.95 -8.86 19.81
C GLU A 64 -17.25 -7.61 20.65
N ARG A 65 -16.65 -7.48 21.83
CA ARG A 65 -16.75 -6.28 22.66
C ARG A 65 -16.17 -5.04 21.95
N ASN A 66 -15.02 -5.19 21.32
CA ASN A 66 -14.40 -4.10 20.58
C ASN A 66 -15.25 -3.67 19.37
N ILE A 67 -15.79 -4.62 18.60
CA ILE A 67 -16.70 -4.37 17.48
C ILE A 67 -17.92 -3.58 17.97
N ALA A 68 -18.53 -3.99 19.09
CA ALA A 68 -19.68 -3.28 19.66
C ALA A 68 -19.34 -1.83 20.02
N ASN A 69 -18.16 -1.57 20.61
CA ASN A 69 -17.72 -0.21 20.93
C ASN A 69 -17.41 0.62 19.67
N PHE A 70 -16.71 0.05 18.69
CA PHE A 70 -16.49 0.71 17.40
C PHE A 70 -17.81 1.09 16.72
N THR A 71 -18.77 0.17 16.67
CA THR A 71 -20.09 0.40 16.11
C THR A 71 -20.81 1.55 16.83
N ARG A 72 -20.76 1.59 18.16
CA ARG A 72 -21.32 2.69 18.96
C ARG A 72 -20.69 4.04 18.61
N GLN A 73 -19.34 4.08 18.52
CA GLN A 73 -18.62 5.32 18.19
C GLN A 73 -18.91 5.78 16.75
N LEU A 74 -18.97 4.87 15.79
CA LEU A 74 -19.30 5.20 14.40
C LEU A 74 -20.74 5.73 14.26
N LYS A 75 -21.70 5.12 14.99
CA LYS A 75 -23.09 5.62 15.02
C LYS A 75 -23.19 6.98 15.70
N MET A 76 -22.42 7.22 16.77
CA MET A 76 -22.34 8.52 17.45
C MET A 76 -21.84 9.63 16.51
N LEU A 77 -20.95 9.32 15.58
CA LEU A 77 -20.44 10.27 14.59
C LEU A 77 -21.42 10.50 13.43
N GLY A 78 -22.56 9.81 13.40
CA GLY A 78 -23.62 10.01 12.42
C GLY A 78 -23.28 9.55 11.01
N PHE A 79 -22.38 8.57 10.84
CA PHE A 79 -22.05 8.01 9.53
C PHE A 79 -23.23 7.25 8.92
N SER A 80 -23.50 7.51 7.64
CA SER A 80 -24.62 6.95 6.87
C SER A 80 -24.26 5.59 6.24
N TYR A 81 -23.64 4.71 7.02
CA TYR A 81 -23.35 3.35 6.57
C TYR A 81 -24.62 2.52 6.43
N ASP A 82 -24.60 1.59 5.50
CA ASP A 82 -25.60 0.52 5.39
C ASP A 82 -25.33 -0.54 6.48
N TRP A 83 -25.96 -0.37 7.64
CA TRP A 83 -25.75 -1.23 8.80
C TRP A 83 -26.37 -2.63 8.63
N ASP A 84 -27.21 -2.86 7.63
CA ASP A 84 -27.75 -4.19 7.29
C ASP A 84 -26.72 -5.06 6.53
N ARG A 85 -25.64 -4.43 6.05
CA ARG A 85 -24.54 -5.10 5.34
C ARG A 85 -23.27 -5.26 6.17
N VAL A 86 -23.37 -5.08 7.48
CA VAL A 86 -22.22 -5.26 8.39
C VAL A 86 -21.77 -6.72 8.38
N LEU A 87 -20.48 -6.90 8.32
CA LEU A 87 -19.84 -8.22 8.42
C LEU A 87 -18.55 -8.15 9.25
N SER A 88 -18.12 -9.29 9.75
CA SER A 88 -16.84 -9.48 10.41
C SER A 88 -16.10 -10.67 9.78
N THR A 89 -14.79 -10.56 9.62
CA THR A 89 -13.99 -11.70 9.13
C THR A 89 -14.07 -12.92 10.05
N THR A 90 -14.50 -12.74 11.30
CA THR A 90 -14.64 -13.81 12.29
C THR A 90 -16.02 -14.49 12.27
N ASP A 91 -16.96 -14.00 11.47
CA ASP A 91 -18.28 -14.62 11.34
C ASP A 91 -18.16 -15.95 10.60
N PRO A 92 -18.78 -17.04 11.10
CA PRO A 92 -18.67 -18.34 10.45
C PRO A 92 -19.07 -18.34 8.97
N GLU A 93 -20.14 -17.60 8.61
CA GLU A 93 -20.57 -17.45 7.22
C GLU A 93 -19.55 -16.70 6.35
N TYR A 94 -18.79 -15.77 6.93
CA TYR A 94 -17.71 -15.12 6.24
C TYR A 94 -16.51 -16.04 6.06
N VAL A 95 -16.12 -16.76 7.14
CA VAL A 95 -15.03 -17.75 7.13
C VAL A 95 -15.28 -18.82 6.08
N ARG A 96 -16.53 -19.28 5.94
CA ARG A 96 -16.93 -20.25 4.91
C ARG A 96 -16.48 -19.81 3.52
N TRP A 97 -16.70 -18.57 3.17
CA TRP A 97 -16.40 -18.06 1.83
C TRP A 97 -14.92 -17.70 1.66
N THR A 98 -14.23 -17.26 2.71
CA THR A 98 -12.76 -17.15 2.68
C THR A 98 -12.11 -18.51 2.39
N GLN A 99 -12.59 -19.55 3.08
CA GLN A 99 -12.11 -20.93 2.87
C GLN A 99 -12.46 -21.44 1.47
N TRP A 100 -13.65 -21.14 0.97
CA TRP A 100 -14.04 -21.49 -0.39
C TRP A 100 -13.13 -20.82 -1.44
N ILE A 101 -12.83 -19.52 -1.30
CA ILE A 101 -11.90 -18.84 -2.21
C ILE A 101 -10.51 -19.49 -2.12
N PHE A 102 -10.05 -19.86 -0.94
CA PHE A 102 -8.79 -20.62 -0.81
C PHE A 102 -8.86 -21.94 -1.59
N LEU A 103 -9.98 -22.67 -1.54
CA LEU A 103 -10.15 -23.89 -2.33
C LEU A 103 -10.15 -23.61 -3.85
N VAL A 104 -10.68 -22.47 -4.30
CA VAL A 104 -10.57 -22.03 -5.69
C VAL A 104 -9.10 -21.81 -6.08
N LEU A 105 -8.30 -21.15 -5.23
CA LEU A 105 -6.86 -20.97 -5.44
C LEU A 105 -6.13 -22.33 -5.46
N PHE A 106 -6.47 -23.24 -4.55
CA PHE A 106 -5.92 -24.59 -4.50
C PHE A 106 -6.26 -25.43 -5.73
N ASP A 107 -7.48 -25.25 -6.29
CA ASP A 107 -7.93 -25.92 -7.51
C ASP A 107 -7.49 -25.20 -8.80
N THR A 108 -6.56 -24.24 -8.72
CA THR A 108 -6.13 -23.43 -9.86
C THR A 108 -4.65 -23.64 -10.16
N TRP A 109 -4.30 -23.74 -11.44
CA TRP A 109 -2.95 -23.58 -11.97
C TRP A 109 -2.92 -22.39 -12.94
N PHE A 110 -1.77 -21.75 -13.11
CA PHE A 110 -1.61 -20.65 -14.04
C PHE A 110 -1.12 -21.15 -15.40
N ASP A 111 -1.89 -20.90 -16.45
CA ASP A 111 -1.51 -21.21 -17.83
C ASP A 111 -0.68 -20.05 -18.41
N PRO A 112 0.65 -20.24 -18.62
CA PRO A 112 1.51 -19.19 -19.12
C PRO A 112 1.23 -18.83 -20.60
N THR A 113 0.58 -19.70 -21.35
CA THR A 113 0.22 -19.45 -22.76
C THR A 113 -1.00 -18.55 -22.84
N GLU A 114 -2.03 -18.86 -22.05
CA GLU A 114 -3.28 -18.10 -21.99
C GLU A 114 -3.19 -16.91 -21.02
N GLN A 115 -2.12 -16.82 -20.24
CA GLN A 115 -1.91 -15.81 -19.20
C GLN A 115 -3.06 -15.71 -18.19
N LYS A 116 -3.60 -16.85 -17.78
CA LYS A 116 -4.72 -16.92 -16.83
C LYS A 116 -4.71 -18.16 -15.96
N GLY A 117 -5.42 -18.07 -14.81
CA GLY A 117 -5.71 -19.21 -13.95
C GLY A 117 -6.76 -20.15 -14.55
N ARG A 118 -6.51 -21.47 -14.51
CA ARG A 118 -7.40 -22.52 -15.02
C ARG A 118 -7.59 -23.61 -13.96
N PRO A 119 -8.70 -24.38 -14.03
CA PRO A 119 -8.89 -25.53 -13.15
C PRO A 119 -7.70 -26.50 -13.21
N ILE A 120 -7.24 -26.98 -12.06
CA ILE A 120 -6.10 -27.92 -11.98
C ILE A 120 -6.33 -29.21 -12.75
N ALA A 121 -7.58 -29.60 -12.93
CA ALA A 121 -7.94 -30.76 -13.75
C ALA A 121 -7.57 -30.62 -15.22
N GLU A 122 -7.47 -29.37 -15.73
CA GLU A 122 -7.11 -29.05 -17.11
C GLU A 122 -5.58 -28.96 -17.34
N LEU A 123 -4.77 -29.10 -16.25
CA LEU A 123 -3.32 -29.10 -16.36
C LEU A 123 -2.86 -30.23 -17.29
N PRO A 124 -2.11 -29.95 -18.37
CA PRO A 124 -1.53 -30.99 -19.23
C PRO A 124 -0.57 -31.89 -18.45
N ILE A 125 -0.83 -33.18 -18.42
CA ILE A 125 0.00 -34.16 -17.70
C ILE A 125 0.98 -34.81 -18.70
N PRO A 126 2.30 -34.74 -18.47
CA PRO A 126 3.31 -35.41 -19.28
C PRO A 126 3.09 -36.94 -19.31
N ALA A 127 3.41 -37.55 -20.44
CA ALA A 127 3.17 -38.99 -20.65
C ALA A 127 3.95 -39.88 -19.65
N ASP A 128 5.16 -39.47 -19.29
CA ASP A 128 5.99 -40.16 -18.29
C ASP A 128 5.40 -40.06 -16.87
N VAL A 129 4.75 -38.95 -16.54
CA VAL A 129 4.03 -38.77 -15.27
C VAL A 129 2.78 -39.66 -15.26
N SER A 130 1.99 -39.60 -16.34
CA SER A 130 0.78 -40.44 -16.51
C SER A 130 1.07 -41.92 -16.37
N ALA A 131 2.19 -42.38 -16.92
CA ALA A 131 2.62 -43.78 -16.84
C ALA A 131 2.92 -44.27 -15.42
N ARG A 132 3.21 -43.35 -14.48
CA ARG A 132 3.49 -43.65 -13.08
C ARG A 132 2.23 -43.76 -12.19
N GLY A 133 1.06 -43.49 -12.78
CA GLY A 133 -0.25 -43.65 -12.10
C GLY A 133 -0.74 -42.42 -11.34
N THR A 134 -1.91 -42.55 -10.71
CA THR A 134 -2.67 -41.49 -10.08
C THR A 134 -1.88 -40.68 -9.05
N ALA A 135 -1.10 -41.36 -8.20
CA ALA A 135 -0.31 -40.67 -7.18
C ALA A 135 0.75 -39.71 -7.78
N ALA A 136 1.37 -40.11 -8.92
CA ALA A 136 2.33 -39.26 -9.62
C ALA A 136 1.64 -38.08 -10.31
N ILE A 137 0.43 -38.26 -10.81
CA ILE A 137 -0.38 -37.21 -11.41
C ILE A 137 -0.74 -36.17 -10.34
N GLU A 138 -1.21 -36.58 -9.17
CA GLU A 138 -1.55 -35.65 -8.08
C GLU A 138 -0.30 -34.92 -7.57
N ALA A 139 0.80 -35.62 -7.37
CA ALA A 139 2.07 -34.96 -7.00
C ALA A 139 2.53 -33.93 -8.05
N TYR A 140 2.32 -34.20 -9.35
CA TYR A 140 2.61 -33.26 -10.41
C TYR A 140 1.67 -32.05 -10.37
N ARG A 141 0.36 -32.26 -10.17
CA ARG A 141 -0.61 -31.18 -9.99
C ARG A 141 -0.25 -30.29 -8.80
N ASP A 142 0.14 -30.88 -7.66
CA ASP A 142 0.52 -30.13 -6.46
C ASP A 142 1.69 -29.18 -6.71
N THR A 143 2.62 -29.52 -7.60
CA THR A 143 3.72 -28.61 -7.99
C THR A 143 3.27 -27.42 -8.85
N HIS A 144 2.07 -27.46 -9.41
CA HIS A 144 1.55 -26.41 -10.32
C HIS A 144 0.40 -25.59 -9.72
N ARG A 145 -0.18 -26.01 -8.60
CA ARG A 145 -1.26 -25.28 -7.91
C ARG A 145 -0.82 -23.86 -7.55
N LEU A 146 -1.75 -22.92 -7.55
CA LEU A 146 -1.50 -21.57 -7.02
C LEU A 146 -1.31 -21.57 -5.52
N ALA A 147 -2.03 -22.43 -4.78
CA ALA A 147 -1.79 -22.65 -3.36
C ALA A 147 -1.04 -23.99 -3.18
N TYR A 148 0.17 -23.94 -2.62
CA TYR A 148 1.05 -25.11 -2.48
C TYR A 148 1.82 -25.07 -1.18
N GLN A 149 2.34 -26.24 -0.76
CA GLN A 149 3.22 -26.34 0.40
C GLN A 149 4.68 -26.34 0.00
N SER A 150 5.52 -25.62 0.74
CA SER A 150 6.96 -25.59 0.56
C SER A 150 7.68 -25.57 1.90
N GLU A 151 8.82 -26.25 1.98
CA GLU A 151 9.78 -26.03 3.05
C GLU A 151 10.66 -24.86 2.65
N ALA A 152 10.54 -23.77 3.39
CA ALA A 152 11.32 -22.57 3.16
C ALA A 152 11.90 -22.03 4.47
N PRO A 153 13.05 -21.38 4.44
CA PRO A 153 13.51 -20.63 5.59
C PRO A 153 12.55 -19.48 5.87
N VAL A 154 11.89 -19.51 7.02
CA VAL A 154 10.89 -18.53 7.45
C VAL A 154 11.41 -17.70 8.61
N ASN A 155 10.85 -16.50 8.77
CA ASN A 155 11.17 -15.60 9.86
C ASN A 155 10.38 -16.01 11.11
N TRP A 156 10.95 -16.87 11.93
CA TRP A 156 10.36 -17.29 13.18
C TRP A 156 10.64 -16.29 14.30
N CYS A 157 9.61 -15.84 14.98
CA CYS A 157 9.74 -15.01 16.17
C CYS A 157 9.38 -15.84 17.42
N PRO A 158 10.36 -16.30 18.21
CA PRO A 158 10.10 -17.14 19.39
C PRO A 158 9.21 -16.44 20.41
N ALA A 159 9.39 -15.11 20.60
CA ALA A 159 8.62 -14.35 21.57
C ALA A 159 7.14 -14.19 21.18
N LEU A 160 6.83 -14.18 19.89
CA LEU A 160 5.47 -14.14 19.38
C LEU A 160 4.92 -15.52 19.06
N GLY A 161 5.78 -16.55 19.06
CA GLY A 161 5.41 -17.93 18.73
C GLY A 161 4.83 -18.10 17.34
N THR A 162 5.29 -17.34 16.36
CA THR A 162 4.75 -17.34 14.99
C THR A 162 5.79 -17.00 13.95
N VAL A 163 5.52 -17.42 12.72
CA VAL A 163 6.23 -16.98 11.54
C VAL A 163 5.71 -15.59 11.12
N LEU A 164 6.62 -14.72 10.75
CA LEU A 164 6.37 -13.37 10.25
C LEU A 164 6.66 -13.31 8.76
N ALA A 165 5.83 -12.60 8.01
CA ALA A 165 6.14 -12.26 6.63
C ALA A 165 7.32 -11.27 6.57
N ASN A 166 7.94 -11.12 5.40
CA ASN A 166 9.13 -10.25 5.27
C ASN A 166 8.83 -8.79 5.63
N GLU A 167 7.63 -8.32 5.30
CA GLU A 167 7.12 -6.98 5.63
C GLU A 167 6.85 -6.77 7.13
N GLU A 168 6.75 -7.85 7.91
CA GLU A 168 6.56 -7.81 9.37
C GLU A 168 7.90 -7.83 10.15
N VAL A 169 9.04 -7.81 9.43
CA VAL A 169 10.39 -7.83 10.03
C VAL A 169 11.18 -6.60 9.61
N ILE A 170 11.61 -5.80 10.58
CA ILE A 170 12.37 -4.56 10.35
C ILE A 170 13.68 -4.65 11.12
N GLY A 171 14.80 -4.63 10.42
CA GLY A 171 16.12 -4.68 11.05
C GLY A 171 16.41 -5.93 11.89
N GLY A 172 15.85 -7.10 11.49
CA GLY A 172 16.05 -8.37 12.19
C GLY A 172 15.15 -8.57 13.41
N VAL A 173 14.21 -7.64 13.66
CA VAL A 173 13.23 -7.75 14.74
C VAL A 173 11.81 -7.64 14.20
N SER A 174 10.83 -8.17 14.95
CA SER A 174 9.43 -8.02 14.59
C SER A 174 9.02 -6.55 14.62
N GLU A 175 8.27 -6.07 13.62
CA GLU A 175 7.67 -4.74 13.60
C GLU A 175 6.90 -4.48 14.88
N ARG A 176 6.18 -5.50 15.34
CA ARG A 176 5.42 -5.47 16.55
C ARG A 176 6.21 -6.03 17.73
N GLY A 177 6.42 -5.22 18.74
CA GLY A 177 7.12 -5.58 19.98
C GLY A 177 8.64 -5.56 19.90
N GLY A 178 9.25 -5.44 18.72
CA GLY A 178 10.72 -5.36 18.55
C GLY A 178 11.46 -6.62 18.98
N HIS A 179 10.83 -7.80 18.87
CA HIS A 179 11.41 -9.07 19.31
C HIS A 179 12.38 -9.65 18.28
N PRO A 180 13.50 -10.27 18.70
CA PRO A 180 14.43 -10.95 17.79
C PRO A 180 13.73 -12.00 16.93
N VAL A 181 14.07 -12.02 15.65
CA VAL A 181 13.57 -12.98 14.67
C VAL A 181 14.71 -13.87 14.22
N VAL A 182 14.44 -15.17 14.11
CA VAL A 182 15.41 -16.16 13.63
C VAL A 182 14.87 -16.88 12.39
N ARG A 183 15.77 -17.27 11.49
CA ARG A 183 15.38 -18.05 10.31
C ARG A 183 15.43 -19.54 10.62
N ILE A 184 14.30 -20.22 10.38
CA ILE A 184 14.21 -21.67 10.52
C ILE A 184 13.55 -22.27 9.26
N PRO A 185 13.94 -23.46 8.82
CA PRO A 185 13.20 -24.18 7.79
C PRO A 185 11.89 -24.69 8.41
N LEU A 186 10.78 -24.33 7.78
CA LEU A 186 9.45 -24.77 8.21
C LEU A 186 8.55 -24.99 7.00
N ARG A 187 7.73 -26.02 7.04
CA ARG A 187 6.73 -26.28 6.01
C ARG A 187 5.60 -25.27 6.10
N GLN A 188 5.35 -24.56 5.02
CA GLN A 188 4.40 -23.45 4.94
C GLN A 188 3.50 -23.57 3.71
N TRP A 189 2.29 -23.03 3.81
CA TRP A 189 1.47 -22.71 2.66
C TRP A 189 1.98 -21.46 1.99
N MET A 190 2.09 -21.52 0.67
CA MET A 190 2.51 -20.43 -0.20
C MET A 190 1.43 -20.19 -1.25
N LEU A 191 1.22 -18.93 -1.62
CA LEU A 191 0.43 -18.57 -2.79
C LEU A 191 1.33 -18.04 -3.90
N ARG A 192 1.19 -18.61 -5.10
CA ARG A 192 2.00 -18.32 -6.30
C ARG A 192 1.57 -16.99 -6.95
N ILE A 193 1.66 -15.90 -6.20
CA ILE A 193 1.39 -14.54 -6.69
C ILE A 193 2.34 -14.14 -7.82
N THR A 194 3.56 -14.71 -7.84
CA THR A 194 4.56 -14.48 -8.89
C THR A 194 4.05 -14.87 -10.28
N ALA A 195 3.15 -15.84 -10.38
CA ALA A 195 2.55 -16.24 -11.65
C ALA A 195 1.70 -15.11 -12.28
N TYR A 196 1.21 -14.18 -11.48
CA TYR A 196 0.41 -13.04 -11.91
C TYR A 196 1.22 -11.73 -12.00
N ALA A 197 2.54 -11.78 -11.82
CA ALA A 197 3.38 -10.58 -11.72
C ALA A 197 3.24 -9.64 -12.93
N ASP A 198 3.26 -10.17 -14.16
CA ASP A 198 3.06 -9.37 -15.38
C ASP A 198 1.69 -8.67 -15.39
N ARG A 199 0.63 -9.38 -15.04
CA ARG A 199 -0.73 -8.84 -15.00
C ARG A 199 -0.92 -7.84 -13.87
N LEU A 200 -0.33 -8.11 -12.71
CA LEU A 200 -0.35 -7.17 -11.57
C LEU A 200 0.34 -5.85 -11.91
N GLU A 201 1.37 -5.85 -12.75
CA GLU A 201 2.04 -4.64 -13.21
C GLU A 201 1.31 -3.98 -14.38
N SER A 202 1.06 -4.70 -15.48
CA SER A 202 0.52 -4.15 -16.71
C SER A 202 -0.91 -3.62 -16.58
N GLU A 203 -1.74 -4.26 -15.73
CA GLU A 203 -3.12 -3.86 -15.52
C GLU A 203 -3.27 -2.71 -14.48
N LEU A 204 -2.16 -2.16 -13.95
CA LEU A 204 -2.16 -0.92 -13.15
C LEU A 204 -2.35 0.34 -14.00
N GLU A 205 -1.86 0.35 -15.23
CA GLU A 205 -1.80 1.57 -16.05
C GLU A 205 -3.17 2.26 -16.21
N PRO A 206 -4.26 1.57 -16.56
CA PRO A 206 -5.56 2.19 -16.78
C PRO A 206 -6.29 2.63 -15.50
N LEU A 207 -5.82 2.26 -14.31
CA LEU A 207 -6.52 2.57 -13.04
C LEU A 207 -6.36 4.05 -12.67
N ASP A 208 -7.41 4.67 -12.13
CA ASP A 208 -7.36 6.03 -11.55
C ASP A 208 -6.77 6.00 -10.14
N TRP A 209 -5.48 5.65 -10.08
CA TRP A 209 -4.73 5.53 -8.84
C TRP A 209 -3.60 6.53 -8.78
N PRO A 210 -3.18 7.00 -7.58
CA PRO A 210 -2.04 7.90 -7.42
C PRO A 210 -0.76 7.30 -8.04
N ALA A 211 -0.03 8.12 -8.79
CA ALA A 211 1.21 7.69 -9.46
C ALA A 211 2.24 7.11 -8.47
N SER A 212 2.30 7.63 -7.24
CA SER A 212 3.14 7.12 -6.16
C SER A 212 2.80 5.68 -5.77
N ILE A 213 1.52 5.33 -5.72
CA ILE A 213 1.05 3.98 -5.38
C ILE A 213 1.33 3.01 -6.52
N LYS A 214 1.05 3.42 -7.76
CA LYS A 214 1.41 2.62 -8.94
C LYS A 214 2.91 2.33 -8.93
N LYS A 215 3.74 3.35 -8.71
CA LYS A 215 5.18 3.20 -8.61
C LYS A 215 5.60 2.26 -7.48
N LEU A 216 5.01 2.37 -6.29
CA LEU A 216 5.31 1.47 -5.17
C LEU A 216 5.00 0.01 -5.52
N GLN A 217 3.88 -0.28 -6.18
CA GLN A 217 3.56 -1.63 -6.61
C GLN A 217 4.53 -2.13 -7.69
N CYS A 218 4.85 -1.31 -8.71
CA CYS A 218 5.83 -1.67 -9.74
C CYS A 218 7.22 -1.93 -9.13
N ASP A 219 7.69 -1.07 -8.23
CA ASP A 219 8.98 -1.24 -7.54
C ASP A 219 9.01 -2.50 -6.67
N TRP A 220 7.87 -2.86 -6.03
CA TRP A 220 7.72 -4.08 -5.24
C TRP A 220 7.70 -5.34 -6.11
N ILE A 221 6.93 -5.32 -7.20
CA ILE A 221 6.92 -6.39 -8.21
C ILE A 221 8.31 -6.50 -8.82
N GLY A 222 8.96 -5.38 -9.10
CA GLY A 222 10.35 -5.28 -9.49
C GLY A 222 10.64 -6.05 -10.76
N ARG A 223 9.82 -5.84 -11.80
CA ARG A 223 10.01 -6.42 -13.12
C ARG A 223 11.34 -5.96 -13.71
N SER A 224 12.16 -6.90 -14.13
CA SER A 224 13.42 -6.63 -14.80
C SER A 224 13.54 -7.45 -16.07
N THR A 225 13.96 -6.82 -17.15
CA THR A 225 14.25 -7.47 -18.42
C THR A 225 15.76 -7.66 -18.56
N GLY A 226 16.16 -8.82 -19.06
CA GLY A 226 17.56 -9.17 -19.19
C GLY A 226 17.77 -10.43 -19.98
N ALA A 227 18.78 -11.19 -19.65
CA ALA A 227 19.07 -12.48 -20.25
C ALA A 227 19.50 -13.52 -19.20
N GLU A 228 19.05 -14.75 -19.41
CA GLU A 228 19.66 -15.93 -18.79
C GLU A 228 20.82 -16.40 -19.66
N VAL A 229 21.95 -16.73 -19.01
CA VAL A 229 23.17 -17.16 -19.69
C VAL A 229 23.75 -18.36 -18.96
N ASP A 230 24.09 -19.42 -19.68
CA ASP A 230 24.73 -20.63 -19.14
C ASP A 230 26.26 -20.53 -19.27
N PHE A 231 26.93 -20.73 -18.14
CA PHE A 231 28.38 -20.89 -18.06
C PHE A 231 28.70 -22.37 -17.84
N ALA A 232 29.45 -23.00 -18.76
CA ALA A 232 29.82 -24.40 -18.60
C ALA A 232 30.68 -24.64 -17.34
N ILE A 233 30.35 -25.64 -16.54
CA ILE A 233 31.15 -25.98 -15.36
C ILE A 233 32.44 -26.68 -15.83
N ALA A 234 33.62 -26.11 -15.45
CA ALA A 234 34.90 -26.70 -15.78
C ALA A 234 35.15 -27.92 -14.87
N THR A 235 35.14 -29.11 -15.45
CA THR A 235 35.59 -30.33 -14.77
C THR A 235 37.09 -30.49 -14.88
N THR A 236 37.73 -31.18 -13.91
CA THR A 236 39.16 -31.54 -13.98
C THR A 236 39.46 -32.30 -15.27
N GLY A 237 40.21 -31.67 -16.19
CA GLY A 237 40.49 -32.20 -17.54
C GLY A 237 39.73 -31.52 -18.69
N SER A 238 38.87 -30.53 -18.42
CA SER A 238 38.20 -29.76 -19.45
C SER A 238 39.16 -28.83 -20.18
N GLY A 239 39.52 -29.17 -21.42
CA GLY A 239 40.27 -28.30 -22.30
C GLY A 239 39.39 -27.59 -23.34
N PRO A 240 39.98 -26.71 -24.19
CA PRO A 240 39.21 -25.97 -25.22
C PRO A 240 38.40 -26.86 -26.15
N ALA A 241 38.85 -28.08 -26.45
CA ALA A 241 38.10 -29.04 -27.26
C ALA A 241 36.81 -29.53 -26.58
N THR A 242 36.82 -29.72 -25.28
CA THR A 242 35.62 -30.12 -24.49
C THR A 242 34.61 -28.99 -24.46
N PHE A 243 35.05 -27.74 -24.31
CA PHE A 243 34.19 -26.57 -24.36
C PHE A 243 33.57 -26.36 -25.73
N ALA A 244 34.37 -26.50 -26.81
CA ALA A 244 33.85 -26.41 -28.18
C ALA A 244 32.80 -27.49 -28.49
N ALA A 245 32.98 -28.70 -27.96
CA ALA A 245 32.01 -29.78 -28.09
C ALA A 245 30.70 -29.43 -27.32
N TRP A 246 30.83 -28.88 -26.11
CA TRP A 246 29.69 -28.41 -25.31
C TRP A 246 28.92 -27.29 -26.05
N GLN A 247 29.60 -26.27 -26.61
CA GLN A 247 28.98 -25.22 -27.39
C GLN A 247 28.24 -25.77 -28.61
N SER A 248 28.88 -26.72 -29.34
CA SER A 248 28.26 -27.33 -30.54
C SER A 248 27.01 -28.11 -30.16
N ALA A 249 27.02 -28.83 -29.03
CA ALA A 249 25.83 -29.56 -28.56
C ALA A 249 24.69 -28.57 -28.16
N ARG A 250 25.00 -27.45 -27.55
CA ARG A 250 24.05 -26.40 -27.20
C ARG A 250 23.48 -25.73 -28.43
N SER A 251 24.30 -25.37 -29.39
CA SER A 251 23.84 -24.78 -30.65
C SER A 251 22.90 -25.73 -31.44
N ALA A 252 23.14 -27.03 -31.37
CA ALA A 252 22.26 -28.03 -32.01
C ALA A 252 20.95 -28.27 -31.27
N ALA A 253 20.97 -28.26 -29.92
CA ALA A 253 19.81 -28.57 -29.07
C ALA A 253 18.99 -27.33 -28.65
N GLY A 254 19.52 -26.10 -28.79
CA GLY A 254 18.97 -24.87 -28.27
C GLY A 254 19.20 -24.71 -26.80
N PHE A 255 18.77 -23.54 -26.27
CA PHE A 255 18.91 -23.23 -24.83
C PHE A 255 17.90 -24.07 -24.00
N PRO A 256 18.36 -24.85 -23.01
CA PRO A 256 17.46 -25.72 -22.26
C PRO A 256 16.53 -24.91 -21.35
N PRO A 257 15.25 -25.32 -21.23
CA PRO A 257 14.27 -24.61 -20.38
C PRO A 257 14.66 -24.61 -18.90
N GLN A 258 15.32 -25.69 -18.44
CA GLN A 258 15.85 -25.83 -17.08
C GLN A 258 17.38 -25.83 -17.10
N PRO A 259 18.06 -25.32 -16.05
CA PRO A 259 19.51 -25.39 -15.94
C PRO A 259 19.98 -26.85 -16.02
N ALA A 260 20.95 -27.13 -16.88
CA ALA A 260 21.55 -28.45 -16.97
C ALA A 260 22.63 -28.62 -15.88
N ALA A 261 22.88 -29.88 -15.46
CA ALA A 261 23.84 -30.18 -14.39
C ALA A 261 25.29 -29.81 -14.72
N ASP A 262 25.60 -29.58 -15.99
CA ASP A 262 26.92 -29.21 -16.52
C ASP A 262 27.11 -27.71 -16.72
N ALA A 263 26.13 -26.88 -16.33
CA ALA A 263 26.17 -25.44 -16.50
C ALA A 263 25.68 -24.68 -15.26
N LEU A 264 26.34 -23.57 -14.97
CA LEU A 264 25.86 -22.57 -14.03
C LEU A 264 25.09 -21.51 -14.80
N ARG A 265 23.78 -21.40 -14.57
CA ARG A 265 22.91 -20.39 -15.16
C ARG A 265 22.91 -19.13 -14.33
N VAL A 266 23.14 -17.99 -14.96
CA VAL A 266 23.02 -16.66 -14.35
C VAL A 266 21.95 -15.86 -15.04
N TYR A 267 21.33 -14.94 -14.30
CA TYR A 267 20.44 -13.91 -14.84
C TYR A 267 21.14 -12.54 -14.73
N THR A 268 21.09 -11.77 -15.80
CA THR A 268 21.63 -10.40 -15.82
C THR A 268 20.73 -9.44 -16.55
N THR A 269 20.56 -8.23 -16.00
CA THR A 269 19.89 -7.10 -16.69
C THR A 269 20.83 -6.37 -17.64
N ARG A 270 22.14 -6.64 -17.55
CA ARG A 270 23.22 -6.00 -18.31
C ARG A 270 24.04 -7.03 -19.11
N PRO A 271 23.41 -7.72 -20.07
CA PRO A 271 24.14 -8.67 -20.92
C PRO A 271 25.23 -8.00 -21.80
N ASP A 272 25.14 -6.68 -22.01
CA ASP A 272 26.17 -5.84 -22.64
C ASP A 272 27.50 -5.81 -21.86
N THR A 273 27.46 -6.16 -20.57
CA THR A 273 28.69 -6.21 -19.75
C THR A 273 29.30 -7.60 -19.66
N LEU A 274 28.81 -8.58 -20.40
CA LEU A 274 29.22 -9.99 -20.31
C LEU A 274 30.74 -10.17 -20.49
N TYR A 275 31.40 -9.42 -21.36
CA TYR A 275 32.84 -9.48 -21.56
C TYR A 275 33.67 -8.95 -20.37
N GLY A 276 33.03 -8.23 -19.43
CA GLY A 276 33.63 -7.75 -18.20
C GLY A 276 33.49 -8.68 -17.00
N VAL A 277 32.93 -9.88 -17.22
CA VAL A 277 32.77 -10.89 -16.16
C VAL A 277 34.14 -11.43 -15.75
N THR A 278 34.53 -11.21 -14.51
CA THR A 278 35.79 -11.67 -13.96
C THR A 278 35.66 -12.76 -12.90
N TYR A 279 34.46 -12.91 -12.32
CA TYR A 279 34.13 -14.02 -11.44
C TYR A 279 32.60 -14.25 -11.45
N LEU A 280 32.18 -15.42 -10.95
CA LEU A 280 30.80 -15.81 -10.75
C LEU A 280 30.55 -15.96 -9.25
N VAL A 281 29.34 -15.63 -8.80
CA VAL A 281 28.95 -15.79 -7.39
C VAL A 281 27.66 -16.60 -7.31
N VAL A 282 27.64 -17.59 -6.43
CA VAL A 282 26.46 -18.36 -6.11
C VAL A 282 26.01 -18.09 -4.67
N ALA A 283 24.71 -18.11 -4.44
CA ALA A 283 24.15 -18.03 -3.09
C ALA A 283 24.62 -19.22 -2.23
N PRO A 284 24.80 -19.07 -0.92
CA PRO A 284 25.19 -20.18 -0.02
C PRO A 284 24.23 -21.37 -0.07
N GLU A 285 22.97 -21.14 -0.42
CA GLU A 285 21.89 -22.14 -0.53
C GLU A 285 21.75 -22.75 -1.95
N HIS A 286 22.55 -22.29 -2.91
CA HIS A 286 22.43 -22.73 -4.30
C HIS A 286 22.69 -24.25 -4.44
N PRO A 287 21.87 -25.02 -5.19
CA PRO A 287 22.01 -26.47 -5.31
C PRO A 287 23.37 -26.97 -5.81
N LEU A 288 24.03 -26.17 -6.66
CA LEU A 288 25.33 -26.53 -7.22
C LEU A 288 26.51 -26.24 -6.29
N VAL A 289 26.33 -25.66 -5.11
CA VAL A 289 27.45 -25.33 -4.21
C VAL A 289 28.28 -26.56 -3.89
N ASP A 290 27.63 -27.68 -3.54
CA ASP A 290 28.34 -28.91 -3.20
C ASP A 290 29.10 -29.48 -4.41
N THR A 291 28.53 -29.40 -5.62
CA THR A 291 29.16 -29.82 -6.88
C THR A 291 30.37 -28.95 -7.27
N LEU A 292 30.25 -27.63 -7.03
CA LEU A 292 31.25 -26.65 -7.34
C LEU A 292 32.39 -26.59 -6.30
N THR A 293 32.16 -27.12 -5.09
CA THR A 293 33.14 -27.07 -4.01
C THR A 293 34.18 -28.17 -4.14
N THR A 294 35.46 -27.78 -4.29
CA THR A 294 36.54 -28.75 -4.29
C THR A 294 36.81 -29.30 -2.88
N PRO A 295 37.41 -30.51 -2.74
CA PRO A 295 37.69 -31.09 -1.43
C PRO A 295 38.51 -30.19 -0.49
N GLN A 296 39.34 -29.32 -1.06
CA GLN A 296 40.18 -28.38 -0.30
C GLN A 296 39.39 -27.24 0.29
N GLN A 297 38.25 -26.89 -0.29
CA GLN A 297 37.40 -25.79 0.14
C GLN A 297 36.19 -26.22 0.97
N HIS A 298 35.96 -27.53 1.10
CA HIS A 298 34.78 -28.10 1.73
C HIS A 298 34.48 -27.54 3.14
N GLU A 299 35.50 -27.45 3.98
CA GLU A 299 35.34 -26.98 5.35
C GLU A 299 35.09 -25.46 5.40
N ALA A 300 35.81 -24.69 4.59
CA ALA A 300 35.60 -23.23 4.52
C ALA A 300 34.19 -22.90 4.04
N ILE A 301 33.68 -23.59 3.01
CA ILE A 301 32.33 -23.41 2.49
C ILE A 301 31.28 -23.82 3.52
N ARG A 302 31.46 -24.94 4.23
CA ARG A 302 30.57 -25.41 5.28
C ARG A 302 30.41 -24.34 6.38
N VAL A 303 31.52 -23.84 6.91
CA VAL A 303 31.51 -22.81 7.97
C VAL A 303 30.86 -21.52 7.46
N TYR A 304 31.12 -21.12 6.21
CA TYR A 304 30.55 -19.93 5.62
C TYR A 304 29.04 -20.05 5.45
N ARG A 305 28.53 -21.20 4.96
CA ARG A 305 27.08 -21.47 4.82
C ARG A 305 26.37 -21.42 6.16
N GLU A 306 26.95 -21.99 7.22
CA GLU A 306 26.40 -21.93 8.56
C GLU A 306 26.32 -20.48 9.11
N ALA A 307 27.32 -19.67 8.82
CA ALA A 307 27.31 -18.25 9.20
C ALA A 307 26.27 -17.43 8.40
N ALA A 308 26.19 -17.65 7.09
CA ALA A 308 25.25 -16.98 6.21
C ALA A 308 23.78 -17.34 6.54
N ALA A 309 23.50 -18.58 6.93
CA ALA A 309 22.17 -19.04 7.31
C ALA A 309 21.59 -18.31 8.54
N ARG A 310 22.42 -17.67 9.35
CA ARG A 310 21.99 -16.89 10.53
C ARG A 310 21.66 -15.44 10.21
N LYS A 311 21.96 -14.95 9.01
CA LYS A 311 21.74 -13.57 8.57
C LYS A 311 20.36 -13.44 7.91
N SER A 312 19.68 -12.32 8.13
CA SER A 312 18.49 -11.96 7.35
C SER A 312 18.87 -11.54 5.92
N ASP A 313 17.88 -11.55 5.00
CA ASP A 313 18.13 -11.07 3.63
C ASP A 313 18.55 -9.58 3.62
N LEU A 314 18.01 -8.78 4.54
CA LEU A 314 18.37 -7.38 4.70
C LEU A 314 19.82 -7.21 5.18
N ASP A 315 20.25 -8.01 6.17
CA ASP A 315 21.64 -7.98 6.65
C ASP A 315 22.62 -8.41 5.56
N ARG A 316 22.17 -9.26 4.63
CA ARG A 316 22.98 -9.76 3.51
C ARG A 316 23.09 -8.75 2.37
N THR A 317 22.08 -7.89 2.15
CA THR A 317 22.02 -6.99 0.98
C THR A 317 22.29 -5.53 1.32
N ASP A 318 21.49 -4.93 2.19
CA ASP A 318 21.49 -3.48 2.40
C ASP A 318 22.39 -3.02 3.55
N LEU A 319 22.57 -3.86 4.58
CA LEU A 319 23.32 -3.52 5.78
C LEU A 319 24.78 -4.04 5.77
N ALA A 320 25.13 -4.87 4.79
CA ALA A 320 26.48 -5.45 4.70
C ALA A 320 27.53 -4.39 4.33
N LYS A 321 28.19 -3.83 5.35
CA LYS A 321 29.31 -2.89 5.17
C LYS A 321 30.59 -3.55 4.69
N GLU A 322 30.76 -4.86 4.93
CA GLU A 322 31.91 -5.63 4.52
C GLU A 322 31.47 -6.77 3.60
N LYS A 323 32.11 -6.90 2.45
CA LYS A 323 31.86 -8.01 1.53
C LYS A 323 32.60 -9.25 1.98
N THR A 324 31.85 -10.35 2.15
CA THR A 324 32.38 -11.64 2.56
C THR A 324 32.10 -12.69 1.49
N GLY A 325 32.97 -13.69 1.37
CA GLY A 325 32.79 -14.78 0.43
C GLY A 325 33.93 -15.81 0.51
N VAL A 326 33.69 -16.98 -0.07
CA VAL A 326 34.68 -18.07 -0.11
C VAL A 326 34.76 -18.61 -1.54
N PHE A 327 36.00 -18.73 -2.05
CA PHE A 327 36.24 -19.36 -3.34
C PHE A 327 35.93 -20.85 -3.28
N THR A 328 35.16 -21.39 -4.24
CA THR A 328 34.77 -22.80 -4.28
C THR A 328 35.91 -23.75 -4.66
N GLY A 329 37.00 -23.19 -5.24
CA GLY A 329 38.07 -23.97 -5.86
C GLY A 329 37.77 -24.32 -7.33
N SER A 330 36.55 -24.07 -7.83
CA SER A 330 36.14 -24.41 -9.19
C SER A 330 36.02 -23.19 -10.08
N HIS A 331 35.98 -23.42 -11.37
CA HIS A 331 35.78 -22.42 -12.42
C HIS A 331 34.61 -22.85 -13.33
N CYS A 332 33.96 -21.88 -13.94
CA CYS A 332 33.11 -22.07 -15.10
C CYS A 332 33.80 -21.46 -16.33
N ILE A 333 33.38 -21.87 -17.50
CA ILE A 333 33.92 -21.34 -18.76
C ILE A 333 32.99 -20.24 -19.29
N HIS A 334 33.55 -19.10 -19.55
CA HIS A 334 32.85 -17.95 -20.12
C HIS A 334 32.29 -18.28 -21.50
N PRO A 335 30.99 -18.14 -21.75
CA PRO A 335 30.32 -18.65 -22.97
C PRO A 335 30.85 -18.03 -24.28
N LEU A 336 31.27 -16.76 -24.28
CA LEU A 336 31.73 -16.05 -25.48
C LEU A 336 33.25 -16.05 -25.67
N THR A 337 34.01 -16.09 -24.57
CA THR A 337 35.51 -15.98 -24.63
C THR A 337 36.21 -17.30 -24.46
N GLY A 338 35.53 -18.33 -23.89
CA GLY A 338 36.16 -19.62 -23.57
C GLY A 338 37.18 -19.56 -22.39
N LYS A 339 37.25 -18.43 -21.71
CA LYS A 339 38.15 -18.26 -20.56
C LYS A 339 37.60 -18.88 -19.29
N PRO A 340 38.39 -19.44 -18.40
CA PRO A 340 37.94 -19.88 -17.09
C PRO A 340 37.63 -18.67 -16.19
N VAL A 341 36.46 -18.73 -15.49
CA VAL A 341 35.96 -17.72 -14.57
C VAL A 341 35.81 -18.36 -13.20
N PRO A 342 36.46 -17.89 -12.11
CA PRO A 342 36.36 -18.48 -10.79
C PRO A 342 34.94 -18.34 -10.20
N VAL A 343 34.51 -19.36 -9.45
CA VAL A 343 33.18 -19.38 -8.80
C VAL A 343 33.32 -19.19 -7.29
N TRP A 344 32.61 -18.22 -6.75
CA TRP A 344 32.62 -17.89 -5.32
C TRP A 344 31.27 -18.16 -4.70
N VAL A 345 31.22 -18.48 -3.42
CA VAL A 345 30.02 -18.45 -2.58
C VAL A 345 30.07 -17.18 -1.78
N ALA A 346 28.98 -16.35 -1.90
CA ALA A 346 28.89 -15.13 -1.12
C ALA A 346 27.43 -14.86 -0.71
N ASP A 347 27.27 -14.29 0.47
CA ASP A 347 25.97 -14.10 1.10
C ASP A 347 25.18 -12.91 0.55
N TYR A 348 25.80 -11.99 -0.19
CA TYR A 348 25.06 -10.90 -0.86
C TYR A 348 24.25 -11.36 -2.08
N VAL A 349 24.42 -12.60 -2.52
CA VAL A 349 23.57 -13.24 -3.54
C VAL A 349 22.49 -14.05 -2.85
N LEU A 350 21.24 -13.86 -3.26
CA LEU A 350 20.08 -14.55 -2.69
C LEU A 350 19.63 -15.68 -3.61
N ALA A 351 19.45 -16.88 -3.06
CA ALA A 351 18.96 -18.04 -3.82
C ALA A 351 17.51 -17.85 -4.34
N THR A 352 16.78 -16.92 -3.74
CA THR A 352 15.37 -16.62 -4.07
C THR A 352 15.22 -15.55 -5.15
N TYR A 353 16.32 -14.98 -5.66
CA TYR A 353 16.28 -13.99 -6.75
C TYR A 353 17.03 -14.49 -7.98
N GLY A 354 16.37 -14.45 -9.13
CA GLY A 354 16.93 -14.94 -10.37
C GLY A 354 17.21 -16.45 -10.31
N THR A 355 18.41 -16.81 -10.70
CA THR A 355 18.89 -18.20 -10.68
C THR A 355 19.62 -18.56 -9.37
N GLY A 356 19.70 -17.65 -8.42
CA GLY A 356 20.57 -17.81 -7.23
C GLY A 356 22.07 -17.72 -7.54
N ALA A 357 22.42 -17.29 -8.76
CA ALA A 357 23.78 -17.10 -9.22
C ALA A 357 23.87 -15.80 -10.03
N ILE A 358 24.99 -15.09 -9.93
CA ILE A 358 25.24 -13.87 -10.69
C ILE A 358 26.59 -13.96 -11.42
N MET A 359 26.67 -13.27 -12.55
CA MET A 359 27.93 -12.87 -13.15
C MET A 359 28.37 -11.55 -12.54
N ALA A 360 29.59 -11.47 -12.08
CA ALA A 360 30.12 -10.28 -11.46
C ALA A 360 30.95 -9.45 -12.43
N VAL A 361 30.64 -8.16 -12.50
CA VAL A 361 31.27 -7.20 -13.40
C VAL A 361 31.77 -5.99 -12.61
N PRO A 362 32.94 -6.09 -11.97
CA PRO A 362 33.42 -5.08 -11.03
C PRO A 362 33.57 -3.66 -11.57
N ALA A 363 33.78 -3.50 -12.87
CA ALA A 363 33.87 -2.17 -13.48
C ALA A 363 32.54 -1.44 -13.61
N HIS A 364 31.40 -2.18 -13.46
CA HIS A 364 30.04 -1.66 -13.75
C HIS A 364 28.99 -2.05 -12.70
N ASP A 365 29.39 -2.52 -11.51
CA ASP A 365 28.54 -2.76 -10.35
C ASP A 365 29.30 -2.44 -9.06
N ASP A 366 28.75 -1.60 -8.19
CA ASP A 366 29.40 -1.15 -6.94
C ASP A 366 29.69 -2.31 -5.98
N ARG A 367 28.78 -3.28 -5.88
CA ARG A 367 28.93 -4.44 -4.99
C ARG A 367 30.04 -5.35 -5.47
N ASP A 368 30.08 -5.58 -6.79
CA ASP A 368 31.07 -6.41 -7.41
C ASP A 368 32.46 -5.76 -7.32
N TRP A 369 32.50 -4.43 -7.44
CA TRP A 369 33.76 -3.67 -7.31
C TRP A 369 34.35 -3.75 -5.90
N GLU A 370 33.49 -3.56 -4.86
CA GLU A 370 33.91 -3.72 -3.47
C GLU A 370 34.40 -5.13 -3.18
N PHE A 371 33.70 -6.16 -3.68
CA PHE A 371 34.09 -7.55 -3.54
C PHE A 371 35.41 -7.83 -4.27
N ALA A 372 35.55 -7.40 -5.53
CA ALA A 372 36.79 -7.60 -6.30
C ALA A 372 37.98 -6.93 -5.63
N LYS A 373 37.86 -5.73 -5.08
CA LYS A 373 38.89 -5.07 -4.30
C LYS A 373 39.27 -5.83 -3.04
N THR A 374 38.27 -6.34 -2.31
CA THR A 374 38.48 -7.09 -1.07
C THR A 374 39.32 -8.37 -1.31
N PHE A 375 39.00 -9.06 -2.41
CA PHE A 375 39.61 -10.37 -2.74
C PHE A 375 40.71 -10.31 -3.82
N GLY A 376 41.07 -9.10 -4.28
CA GLY A 376 42.14 -8.92 -5.28
C GLY A 376 41.80 -9.50 -6.66
N LEU A 377 40.52 -9.45 -7.07
CA LEU A 377 40.08 -9.96 -8.36
C LEU A 377 40.26 -8.92 -9.47
N GLU A 378 40.31 -9.38 -10.73
CA GLU A 378 40.48 -8.53 -11.90
C GLU A 378 39.27 -7.63 -12.10
N ILE A 379 39.52 -6.38 -12.59
CA ILE A 379 38.47 -5.39 -12.94
C ILE A 379 38.68 -5.01 -14.40
N VAL A 380 37.70 -5.32 -15.25
CA VAL A 380 37.78 -5.09 -16.69
C VAL A 380 36.65 -4.13 -17.11
N THR A 381 37.02 -2.95 -17.57
CA THR A 381 36.06 -1.97 -18.12
C THR A 381 35.59 -2.41 -19.51
N VAL A 382 34.27 -2.49 -19.68
CA VAL A 382 33.62 -2.91 -20.94
C VAL A 382 32.56 -1.92 -21.45
N VAL A 383 32.24 -0.88 -20.68
CA VAL A 383 31.41 0.23 -21.10
C VAL A 383 32.10 1.55 -20.73
N GLU A 384 32.17 2.47 -21.68
CA GLU A 384 32.67 3.83 -21.47
C GLU A 384 31.58 4.85 -21.72
N PRO A 385 31.52 5.96 -20.95
CA PRO A 385 30.57 7.03 -21.19
C PRO A 385 30.83 7.73 -22.52
N ILE A 386 29.78 8.22 -23.17
CA ILE A 386 29.87 8.87 -24.49
C ILE A 386 30.47 10.29 -24.38
N HIS A 387 30.20 11.00 -23.28
CA HIS A 387 30.47 12.45 -23.15
C HIS A 387 31.40 12.84 -21.99
N ALA A 388 31.76 11.90 -21.11
CA ALA A 388 32.66 12.18 -19.99
C ALA A 388 33.51 10.94 -19.67
N GLN A 389 34.74 11.13 -19.22
CA GLN A 389 35.52 10.01 -18.67
C GLN A 389 35.36 9.97 -17.15
N PRO A 390 35.07 8.80 -16.56
CA PRO A 390 35.04 8.65 -15.10
C PRO A 390 36.47 8.94 -14.53
N GLY A 391 36.47 9.52 -13.34
CA GLY A 391 37.71 9.74 -12.62
C GLY A 391 38.45 8.44 -12.28
N PRO A 392 39.72 8.50 -11.94
CA PRO A 392 40.44 7.31 -11.49
C PRO A 392 39.81 6.79 -10.19
N ASN A 393 39.27 5.60 -10.22
CA ASN A 393 38.48 4.90 -9.19
C ASN A 393 36.94 5.20 -9.18
N GLU A 394 36.38 5.83 -10.19
CA GLU A 394 34.94 5.93 -10.37
C GLU A 394 34.42 4.77 -11.23
N ILE A 395 33.31 4.16 -10.77
CA ILE A 395 32.61 3.09 -11.48
C ILE A 395 31.61 3.73 -12.42
N PHE A 396 31.54 3.25 -13.65
CA PHE A 396 30.54 3.73 -14.59
C PHE A 396 29.36 2.77 -14.67
N LEU A 397 28.22 3.20 -14.14
CA LEU A 397 26.97 2.41 -14.06
C LEU A 397 25.99 2.71 -15.21
N GLY A 398 26.25 3.73 -16.00
CA GLY A 398 25.35 4.24 -17.02
C GLY A 398 25.40 3.51 -18.36
N ASP A 399 24.59 4.00 -19.29
CA ASP A 399 24.63 3.62 -20.71
C ASP A 399 25.80 4.34 -21.39
N GLY A 400 26.50 3.65 -22.29
CA GLY A 400 27.68 4.19 -22.95
C GLY A 400 28.01 3.43 -24.24
N LYS A 401 29.30 3.36 -24.57
CA LYS A 401 29.84 2.58 -25.67
C LYS A 401 30.61 1.38 -25.15
N ALA A 402 30.40 0.24 -25.80
CA ALA A 402 31.14 -0.98 -25.52
C ALA A 402 32.61 -0.85 -25.86
N VAL A 403 33.48 -1.22 -24.92
CA VAL A 403 34.94 -1.36 -25.10
C VAL A 403 35.37 -2.76 -24.65
N ASN A 404 36.47 -3.27 -25.12
CA ASN A 404 37.00 -4.61 -24.76
C ASN A 404 35.95 -5.75 -24.91
N SER A 405 34.97 -5.58 -25.77
CA SER A 405 33.81 -6.47 -25.92
C SER A 405 33.81 -7.27 -27.23
N GLY A 406 35.02 -7.59 -27.74
CA GLY A 406 35.16 -8.37 -28.99
C GLY A 406 34.41 -7.77 -30.17
N PRO A 407 33.52 -8.53 -30.84
CA PRO A 407 32.81 -8.05 -32.02
C PRO A 407 31.78 -6.94 -31.72
N TYR A 408 31.44 -6.68 -30.49
CA TYR A 408 30.47 -5.66 -30.05
C TYR A 408 31.13 -4.33 -29.67
N THR A 409 32.49 -4.27 -29.68
CA THR A 409 33.22 -3.05 -29.36
C THR A 409 32.77 -1.89 -30.25
N GLY A 410 32.46 -0.75 -29.60
CA GLY A 410 31.98 0.47 -30.28
C GLY A 410 30.45 0.57 -30.35
N MET A 411 29.67 -0.47 -30.01
CA MET A 411 28.21 -0.42 -29.97
C MET A 411 27.72 0.38 -28.74
N GLU A 412 26.60 1.05 -28.91
CA GLU A 412 25.87 1.68 -27.79
C GLU A 412 25.15 0.59 -26.97
N THR A 413 25.03 0.81 -25.66
CA THR A 413 24.49 -0.13 -24.68
C THR A 413 23.22 -0.82 -25.13
N GLN A 414 22.18 -0.09 -25.51
CA GLN A 414 20.88 -0.68 -25.87
C GLN A 414 20.93 -1.55 -27.15
N THR A 415 21.75 -1.13 -28.11
CA THR A 415 21.99 -1.91 -29.33
C THR A 415 22.76 -3.19 -29.00
N PHE A 416 23.74 -3.11 -28.10
CA PHE A 416 24.54 -4.25 -27.67
C PHE A 416 23.68 -5.25 -26.87
N ILE A 417 22.85 -4.79 -25.93
CA ILE A 417 21.92 -5.64 -25.15
C ILE A 417 21.08 -6.51 -26.09
N SER A 418 20.42 -5.85 -27.06
CA SER A 418 19.56 -6.54 -28.03
C SER A 418 20.33 -7.54 -28.88
N LYS A 419 21.50 -7.14 -29.38
CA LYS A 419 22.33 -7.96 -30.28
C LYS A 419 22.91 -9.18 -29.56
N VAL A 420 23.52 -8.98 -28.36
CA VAL A 420 24.15 -10.08 -27.62
C VAL A 420 23.10 -11.09 -27.12
N ALA A 421 21.91 -10.62 -26.73
CA ALA A 421 20.82 -11.51 -26.31
C ALA A 421 20.35 -12.41 -27.49
N ALA A 422 20.25 -11.86 -28.70
CA ALA A 422 19.94 -12.62 -29.91
C ALA A 422 21.04 -13.64 -30.24
N ASP A 423 22.30 -13.19 -30.25
CA ASP A 423 23.43 -14.07 -30.58
C ASP A 423 23.60 -15.21 -29.56
N LEU A 424 23.34 -14.96 -28.27
CA LEU A 424 23.33 -16.00 -27.23
C LEU A 424 22.17 -16.99 -27.45
N ALA A 425 21.00 -16.54 -27.88
CA ALA A 425 19.86 -17.38 -28.15
C ALA A 425 20.13 -18.28 -29.37
N ASP A 426 20.66 -17.71 -30.44
CA ASP A 426 21.03 -18.45 -31.68
C ASP A 426 22.12 -19.49 -31.40
N ALA A 427 23.03 -19.20 -30.48
CA ALA A 427 24.08 -20.12 -30.04
C ALA A 427 23.61 -21.18 -29.02
N GLY A 428 22.38 -21.10 -28.52
CA GLY A 428 21.87 -21.96 -27.45
C GLY A 428 22.57 -21.78 -26.10
N LEU A 429 23.20 -20.62 -25.89
CA LEU A 429 23.98 -20.27 -24.70
C LEU A 429 23.26 -19.34 -23.73
N GLY A 430 22.15 -18.76 -24.16
CA GLY A 430 21.30 -17.88 -23.35
C GLY A 430 19.94 -17.67 -24.01
N ARG A 431 19.11 -16.88 -23.34
CA ARG A 431 17.83 -16.40 -23.86
C ARG A 431 17.45 -15.07 -23.24
N PRO A 432 16.68 -14.22 -23.90
CA PRO A 432 15.99 -13.13 -23.24
C PRO A 432 15.11 -13.66 -22.10
N ALA A 433 15.10 -12.98 -20.97
CA ALA A 433 14.34 -13.39 -19.81
C ALA A 433 13.78 -12.17 -19.06
N VAL A 434 12.63 -12.37 -18.44
CA VAL A 434 12.04 -11.41 -17.51
C VAL A 434 12.08 -12.03 -16.12
N ASN A 435 12.48 -11.24 -15.15
CA ASN A 435 12.54 -11.67 -13.77
C ASN A 435 11.85 -10.65 -12.86
N TYR A 436 11.46 -11.08 -11.66
CA TYR A 436 10.72 -10.27 -10.69
C TYR A 436 11.39 -10.32 -9.33
N LYS A 437 11.33 -9.21 -8.58
CA LYS A 437 11.68 -9.18 -7.16
C LYS A 437 10.59 -9.80 -6.30
N LEU A 438 9.33 -9.73 -6.78
CA LEU A 438 8.17 -10.30 -6.12
C LEU A 438 8.44 -11.78 -5.82
N ARG A 439 8.05 -12.20 -4.63
CA ARG A 439 8.13 -13.59 -4.17
C ARG A 439 6.73 -14.13 -3.91
N ASP A 440 6.59 -15.45 -3.96
CA ASP A 440 5.35 -16.10 -3.57
C ASP A 440 4.97 -15.73 -2.14
N TRP A 441 3.69 -15.53 -1.95
CA TRP A 441 3.16 -15.05 -0.68
C TRP A 441 3.16 -16.15 0.37
N LEU A 442 3.85 -15.94 1.48
CA LEU A 442 3.85 -16.80 2.66
C LEU A 442 2.48 -16.70 3.34
N PHE A 443 1.66 -17.75 3.13
CA PHE A 443 0.22 -17.66 3.40
C PHE A 443 -0.21 -18.39 4.67
N SER A 444 0.64 -19.03 5.43
CA SER A 444 0.28 -19.69 6.68
C SER A 444 0.86 -19.01 7.91
N ARG A 445 0.14 -19.12 9.03
CA ARG A 445 0.54 -18.61 10.34
C ARG A 445 0.37 -19.68 11.40
N GLN A 446 1.28 -19.73 12.36
CA GLN A 446 1.26 -20.61 13.52
C GLN A 446 0.50 -19.92 14.66
N ARG A 447 -0.78 -19.62 14.41
CA ARG A 447 -1.67 -18.89 15.33
C ARG A 447 -2.96 -19.61 15.57
N PHE A 448 -3.61 -19.29 16.69
CA PHE A 448 -4.96 -19.74 16.98
C PHE A 448 -6.01 -18.83 16.31
N TRP A 449 -5.85 -17.49 16.45
CA TRP A 449 -6.85 -16.53 16.00
C TRP A 449 -6.65 -16.13 14.53
N GLY A 450 -7.15 -16.98 13.65
CA GLY A 450 -7.11 -16.85 12.19
C GLY A 450 -8.04 -17.85 11.53
N GLU A 451 -8.30 -17.68 10.24
CA GLU A 451 -9.11 -18.64 9.47
C GLU A 451 -8.39 -19.99 9.34
N PRO A 452 -9.02 -21.13 9.76
CA PRO A 452 -8.47 -22.45 9.54
C PRO A 452 -8.39 -22.79 8.05
N PHE A 453 -7.35 -23.52 7.65
CA PHE A 453 -7.28 -24.06 6.29
C PHE A 453 -8.27 -25.21 6.10
N PRO A 454 -9.03 -25.25 5.00
CA PRO A 454 -9.94 -26.33 4.66
C PRO A 454 -9.18 -27.50 4.00
N ILE A 455 -8.12 -28.00 4.65
CA ILE A 455 -7.21 -29.01 4.12
C ILE A 455 -7.05 -30.18 5.11
N LEU A 456 -6.96 -31.38 4.55
CA LEU A 456 -6.74 -32.64 5.24
C LEU A 456 -5.43 -33.27 4.77
N HIS A 457 -4.60 -33.73 5.71
CA HIS A 457 -3.38 -34.50 5.48
C HIS A 457 -3.66 -35.97 5.69
N GLU A 458 -3.45 -36.79 4.66
CA GLU A 458 -3.61 -38.23 4.75
C GLU A 458 -2.58 -38.84 5.70
N LEU A 459 -3.03 -39.73 6.61
CA LEU A 459 -2.18 -40.44 7.54
C LEU A 459 -1.96 -41.89 7.10
N GLY A 460 -0.72 -42.30 7.17
CA GLY A 460 -0.36 -43.71 6.99
C GLY A 460 -0.77 -44.58 8.17
N PRO A 461 -0.60 -45.90 8.05
CA PRO A 461 -0.88 -46.87 9.14
C PRO A 461 -0.09 -46.61 10.44
N ASP A 462 1.05 -45.94 10.32
CA ASP A 462 1.90 -45.50 11.42
C ASP A 462 1.45 -44.16 12.07
N GLY A 463 0.36 -43.59 11.59
CA GLY A 463 -0.18 -42.29 12.05
C GLY A 463 0.59 -41.06 11.58
N LYS A 464 1.57 -41.21 10.68
CA LYS A 464 2.34 -40.10 10.12
C LYS A 464 1.73 -39.63 8.79
N PRO A 465 1.88 -38.35 8.43
CA PRO A 465 1.46 -37.84 7.11
C PRO A 465 2.15 -38.58 5.96
N THR A 466 1.39 -39.03 5.00
CA THR A 466 1.90 -39.68 3.77
C THR A 466 2.48 -38.69 2.76
N GLY A 467 2.21 -37.40 2.95
CA GLY A 467 2.48 -36.33 1.99
C GLY A 467 1.28 -36.02 1.09
N ALA A 468 0.29 -36.91 1.00
CA ALA A 468 -0.93 -36.62 0.25
C ALA A 468 -1.84 -35.65 1.02
N ILE A 469 -2.39 -34.68 0.29
CA ILE A 469 -3.32 -33.67 0.82
C ILE A 469 -4.65 -33.75 0.09
N ARG A 470 -5.72 -33.41 0.80
CA ARG A 470 -7.07 -33.34 0.25
C ARG A 470 -7.77 -32.08 0.73
N ALA A 471 -8.50 -31.42 -0.17
CA ALA A 471 -9.44 -30.37 0.21
C ALA A 471 -10.60 -30.93 1.04
N VAL A 472 -11.12 -30.17 1.97
CA VAL A 472 -12.39 -30.42 2.64
C VAL A 472 -13.51 -30.23 1.61
N ASP A 473 -14.54 -31.05 1.66
CA ASP A 473 -15.67 -30.93 0.75
C ASP A 473 -16.43 -29.60 1.03
N GLU A 474 -16.87 -28.89 -0.01
CA GLU A 474 -17.52 -27.59 0.11
C GLU A 474 -18.74 -27.59 1.05
N SER A 475 -19.45 -28.73 1.11
CA SER A 475 -20.61 -28.91 2.00
C SER A 475 -20.24 -28.97 3.48
N GLU A 476 -18.96 -29.12 3.82
CA GLU A 476 -18.45 -29.15 5.18
C GLU A 476 -17.91 -27.81 5.66
N LEU A 477 -17.89 -26.79 4.76
CA LEU A 477 -17.48 -25.43 5.12
C LEU A 477 -18.59 -24.74 5.92
N PRO A 478 -18.22 -23.94 6.92
CA PRO A 478 -16.85 -23.58 7.33
C PRO A 478 -16.22 -24.62 8.27
N VAL A 479 -14.91 -24.80 8.15
CA VAL A 479 -14.10 -25.39 9.21
C VAL A 479 -13.92 -24.35 10.30
N ASN A 480 -14.69 -24.46 11.36
CA ASN A 480 -14.65 -23.52 12.47
C ASN A 480 -13.45 -23.76 13.41
N LEU A 481 -13.00 -22.69 14.08
CA LEU A 481 -12.04 -22.78 15.17
C LEU A 481 -12.62 -23.63 16.32
N PRO A 482 -11.87 -24.60 16.87
CA PRO A 482 -12.31 -25.37 18.02
C PRO A 482 -12.23 -24.49 19.29
N HIS A 483 -12.94 -24.90 20.31
CA HIS A 483 -12.75 -24.32 21.63
C HIS A 483 -11.41 -24.78 22.21
N LEU A 484 -10.48 -23.84 22.46
CA LEU A 484 -9.23 -24.11 23.16
C LEU A 484 -9.16 -23.28 24.44
N THR A 485 -8.74 -23.88 25.52
CA THR A 485 -8.45 -23.21 26.79
C THR A 485 -7.02 -22.67 26.85
N ASP A 486 -6.11 -23.32 26.12
CA ASP A 486 -4.71 -22.88 25.97
C ASP A 486 -4.38 -22.66 24.49
N PHE A 487 -4.43 -21.41 24.09
CA PHE A 487 -4.10 -20.93 22.73
C PHE A 487 -2.74 -20.20 22.66
N LYS A 488 -1.96 -20.25 23.76
CA LYS A 488 -0.63 -19.62 23.77
C LYS A 488 0.30 -20.37 22.81
N PRO A 489 1.23 -19.66 22.15
CA PRO A 489 2.33 -20.30 21.45
C PRO A 489 3.08 -21.25 22.39
N GLY A 490 3.52 -22.38 21.84
CA GLY A 490 4.39 -23.32 22.56
C GLY A 490 5.87 -22.97 22.38
N ASP A 491 6.73 -23.79 22.99
CA ASP A 491 8.19 -23.69 22.83
C ASP A 491 8.67 -24.22 21.45
N THR A 492 7.78 -24.87 20.71
CA THR A 492 8.02 -25.41 19.37
C THR A 492 7.26 -24.59 18.32
N PRO A 493 7.67 -24.65 17.04
CA PRO A 493 6.95 -24.01 15.94
C PRO A 493 5.58 -24.63 15.63
N ASP A 494 5.14 -25.63 16.38
CA ASP A 494 3.82 -26.25 16.20
C ASP A 494 2.69 -25.25 16.50
N PRO A 495 1.72 -25.10 15.59
CA PRO A 495 0.62 -24.18 15.80
C PRO A 495 -0.23 -24.56 17.02
N PRO A 496 -0.87 -23.59 17.71
CA PRO A 496 -1.77 -23.89 18.83
C PRO A 496 -2.89 -24.86 18.46
N LEU A 497 -3.41 -24.84 17.24
CA LEU A 497 -4.43 -25.78 16.74
C LEU A 497 -3.95 -27.23 16.72
N SER A 498 -2.65 -27.50 16.78
CA SER A 498 -2.13 -28.89 16.93
C SER A 498 -2.51 -29.55 18.25
N ARG A 499 -2.93 -28.75 19.24
CA ARG A 499 -3.42 -29.19 20.56
C ARG A 499 -4.94 -29.25 20.65
N SER A 500 -5.64 -29.16 19.53
CA SER A 500 -7.09 -29.27 19.46
C SER A 500 -7.59 -30.64 19.86
N PRO A 501 -8.85 -30.75 20.29
CA PRO A 501 -9.47 -32.06 20.58
C PRO A 501 -9.38 -33.03 19.39
N ALA A 502 -9.24 -34.32 19.68
CA ALA A 502 -9.03 -35.35 18.65
C ALA A 502 -10.17 -35.42 17.62
N GLU A 503 -11.39 -35.14 18.03
CA GLU A 503 -12.58 -35.04 17.17
C GLU A 503 -12.52 -33.92 16.18
N TRP A 504 -11.79 -32.84 16.48
CA TRP A 504 -11.52 -31.76 15.53
C TRP A 504 -10.31 -32.08 14.64
N LEU A 505 -9.24 -32.64 15.24
CA LEU A 505 -7.98 -32.91 14.53
C LEU A 505 -8.09 -34.00 13.48
N PHE A 506 -8.82 -35.07 13.77
CA PHE A 506 -8.82 -36.25 12.93
C PHE A 506 -10.17 -36.47 12.27
N VAL A 507 -10.11 -36.82 11.00
CA VAL A 507 -11.28 -37.08 10.15
C VAL A 507 -11.08 -38.38 9.41
N GLU A 508 -12.13 -39.20 9.33
CA GLU A 508 -12.14 -40.41 8.50
C GLU A 508 -12.95 -40.16 7.24
N ARG A 509 -12.37 -40.50 6.08
CA ARG A 509 -13.00 -40.41 4.77
C ARG A 509 -12.57 -41.58 3.90
N ASP A 510 -13.51 -42.17 3.23
CA ASP A 510 -13.27 -43.28 2.26
C ASP A 510 -12.37 -44.39 2.83
N GLY A 511 -12.51 -44.71 4.12
CA GLY A 511 -11.70 -45.69 4.82
C GLY A 511 -10.27 -45.30 5.12
N LYS A 512 -9.92 -44.02 4.91
CA LYS A 512 -8.63 -43.45 5.26
C LYS A 512 -8.76 -42.45 6.41
N ARG A 513 -7.69 -42.31 7.18
CA ARG A 513 -7.59 -41.38 8.27
C ARG A 513 -6.82 -40.16 7.85
N TYR A 514 -7.33 -38.99 8.21
CA TYR A 514 -6.72 -37.68 7.91
C TYR A 514 -6.53 -36.89 9.19
N ARG A 515 -5.55 -35.98 9.14
CA ARG A 515 -5.37 -34.90 10.12
C ARG A 515 -5.68 -33.58 9.46
N ARG A 516 -6.44 -32.70 10.13
CA ARG A 516 -6.65 -31.33 9.64
C ARG A 516 -5.35 -30.55 9.64
N GLU A 517 -5.22 -29.62 8.69
CA GLU A 517 -4.19 -28.58 8.75
C GLU A 517 -4.36 -27.77 10.03
N THR A 518 -3.26 -27.51 10.72
CA THR A 518 -3.24 -26.83 12.03
C THR A 518 -2.69 -25.41 12.00
N ASN A 519 -2.14 -24.97 10.86
CA ASN A 519 -1.87 -23.57 10.61
C ASN A 519 -3.18 -22.82 10.34
N THR A 520 -3.16 -21.50 10.49
CA THR A 520 -4.23 -20.59 10.06
C THR A 520 -3.76 -19.72 8.89
N MET A 521 -4.70 -19.22 8.11
CA MET A 521 -4.44 -18.22 7.09
C MET A 521 -4.03 -16.89 7.76
N PRO A 522 -3.28 -16.01 7.08
CA PRO A 522 -3.01 -14.66 7.58
C PRO A 522 -4.32 -13.85 7.63
N GLN A 523 -4.37 -12.82 8.49
CA GLN A 523 -5.55 -11.93 8.55
C GLN A 523 -5.90 -11.31 7.18
N TRP A 524 -4.89 -11.11 6.31
CA TRP A 524 -5.10 -10.62 4.95
C TRP A 524 -6.00 -11.50 4.10
N ALA A 525 -6.17 -12.79 4.43
CA ALA A 525 -7.05 -13.69 3.68
C ALA A 525 -8.50 -13.18 3.70
N GLY A 526 -9.01 -12.86 4.89
CA GLY A 526 -10.34 -12.28 5.03
C GLY A 526 -10.46 -10.91 4.37
N SER A 527 -9.45 -10.05 4.49
CA SER A 527 -9.51 -8.70 3.94
C SER A 527 -9.28 -8.62 2.42
N CYS A 528 -8.87 -9.72 1.74
CA CYS A 528 -8.65 -9.71 0.29
C CYS A 528 -9.92 -9.62 -0.55
N TRP A 529 -11.12 -9.88 -0.01
CA TRP A 529 -12.35 -10.01 -0.79
C TRP A 529 -13.59 -9.40 -0.14
N TYR A 530 -13.50 -8.76 1.03
CA TYR A 530 -14.61 -8.22 1.80
C TYR A 530 -15.51 -7.26 1.01
N TYR A 531 -14.95 -6.49 0.09
CA TYR A 531 -15.68 -5.59 -0.79
C TYR A 531 -16.71 -6.32 -1.67
N LEU A 532 -16.45 -7.57 -2.04
CA LEU A 532 -17.41 -8.43 -2.73
C LEU A 532 -18.52 -8.90 -1.77
N ARG A 533 -18.17 -9.31 -0.56
CA ARG A 533 -19.15 -9.79 0.40
C ARG A 533 -20.13 -8.71 0.86
N PHE A 534 -19.69 -7.46 0.93
CA PHE A 534 -20.56 -6.32 1.18
C PHE A 534 -21.75 -6.22 0.21
N LEU A 535 -21.56 -6.66 -1.02
CA LEU A 535 -22.60 -6.60 -2.05
C LEU A 535 -23.75 -7.55 -1.76
N ASP A 536 -23.47 -8.70 -1.11
CA ASP A 536 -24.44 -9.77 -0.89
C ASP A 536 -24.17 -10.55 0.41
N PRO A 537 -24.18 -9.87 1.59
CA PRO A 537 -23.71 -10.45 2.84
C PRO A 537 -24.57 -11.59 3.36
N GLY A 538 -25.87 -11.62 3.03
CA GLY A 538 -26.81 -12.64 3.48
C GLY A 538 -26.91 -13.89 2.61
N ASN A 539 -26.15 -13.98 1.52
CA ASN A 539 -26.24 -15.11 0.59
C ASN A 539 -25.50 -16.34 1.16
N SER A 540 -26.26 -17.36 1.51
CA SER A 540 -25.71 -18.63 2.02
C SER A 540 -25.34 -19.62 0.90
N ASP A 541 -25.86 -19.43 -0.31
CA ASP A 541 -25.69 -20.38 -1.41
C ASP A 541 -24.48 -20.06 -2.29
N ARG A 542 -24.09 -18.78 -2.34
CA ARG A 542 -22.99 -18.26 -3.14
C ARG A 542 -22.22 -17.20 -2.38
N PHE A 543 -20.91 -17.05 -2.68
CA PHE A 543 -20.12 -15.98 -2.08
C PHE A 543 -20.61 -14.59 -2.52
N ILE A 544 -21.23 -14.50 -3.71
CA ILE A 544 -21.90 -13.33 -4.28
C ILE A 544 -22.83 -13.75 -5.42
N ASP A 545 -23.96 -13.05 -5.57
CA ASP A 545 -24.82 -13.18 -6.75
C ASP A 545 -24.18 -12.43 -7.94
N PRO A 546 -23.96 -13.11 -9.10
CA PRO A 546 -23.34 -12.49 -10.27
C PRO A 546 -24.12 -11.30 -10.85
N ALA A 547 -25.43 -11.23 -10.65
CA ALA A 547 -26.23 -10.10 -11.11
C ALA A 547 -26.00 -8.87 -10.23
N ILE A 548 -25.85 -9.06 -8.92
CA ILE A 548 -25.50 -8.00 -7.97
C ILE A 548 -24.07 -7.51 -8.22
N GLU A 549 -23.13 -8.44 -8.41
CA GLU A 549 -21.73 -8.14 -8.69
C GLU A 549 -21.59 -7.24 -9.92
N LYS A 550 -22.22 -7.58 -11.03
CA LYS A 550 -22.17 -6.81 -12.29
C LYS A 550 -22.70 -5.39 -12.19
N VAL A 551 -23.63 -5.14 -11.25
CA VAL A 551 -24.21 -3.80 -11.03
C VAL A 551 -23.28 -2.92 -10.18
N TRP A 552 -22.63 -3.50 -9.18
CA TRP A 552 -21.93 -2.75 -8.16
C TRP A 552 -20.38 -2.73 -8.31
N MET A 553 -19.81 -3.64 -9.11
CA MET A 553 -18.35 -3.64 -9.35
C MET A 553 -17.99 -2.88 -10.63
N PRO A 554 -16.81 -2.26 -10.66
CA PRO A 554 -15.81 -2.16 -9.58
C PRO A 554 -16.25 -1.18 -8.47
N VAL A 555 -15.56 -1.21 -7.32
CA VAL A 555 -15.70 -0.16 -6.29
C VAL A 555 -15.29 1.18 -6.90
N ASP A 556 -16.24 2.14 -6.96
CA ASP A 556 -16.03 3.42 -7.66
C ASP A 556 -15.02 4.32 -6.95
N LEU A 557 -15.06 4.37 -5.60
CA LEU A 557 -14.14 5.17 -4.78
C LEU A 557 -13.64 4.34 -3.60
N TYR A 558 -12.35 4.12 -3.54
CA TYR A 558 -11.67 3.38 -2.48
C TYR A 558 -10.70 4.31 -1.74
N ILE A 559 -10.97 4.57 -0.45
CA ILE A 559 -10.14 5.44 0.38
C ILE A 559 -9.44 4.60 1.45
N GLY A 560 -8.13 4.71 1.53
CA GLY A 560 -7.32 3.95 2.48
C GLY A 560 -5.90 4.46 2.59
N GLY A 561 -5.18 4.05 3.66
CA GLY A 561 -3.80 4.46 3.88
C GLY A 561 -2.82 3.97 2.80
N ALA A 562 -1.79 4.75 2.51
CA ALA A 562 -0.76 4.40 1.53
C ALA A 562 0.07 3.17 1.94
N GLU A 563 0.12 2.83 3.23
CA GLU A 563 0.78 1.64 3.77
C GLU A 563 0.25 0.33 3.20
N HIS A 564 -0.99 0.33 2.70
CA HIS A 564 -1.62 -0.84 2.10
C HIS A 564 -1.23 -1.07 0.62
N ALA A 565 -0.44 -0.19 0.02
CA ALA A 565 -0.09 -0.25 -1.41
C ALA A 565 0.49 -1.60 -1.84
N VAL A 566 1.43 -2.14 -1.09
CA VAL A 566 2.14 -3.42 -1.38
C VAL A 566 1.70 -4.58 -0.48
N LEU A 567 0.69 -4.37 0.35
CA LEU A 567 0.08 -5.36 1.23
C LEU A 567 -1.32 -5.69 0.74
N HIS A 568 -2.36 -5.16 1.42
CA HIS A 568 -3.76 -5.43 1.11
C HIS A 568 -4.12 -5.21 -0.37
N LEU A 569 -3.72 -4.08 -0.97
CA LEU A 569 -4.12 -3.78 -2.36
C LEU A 569 -3.52 -4.79 -3.35
N LEU A 570 -2.27 -5.18 -3.18
CA LEU A 570 -1.62 -6.16 -4.06
C LEU A 570 -2.26 -7.54 -3.92
N TYR A 571 -2.51 -7.97 -2.68
CA TYR A 571 -3.12 -9.28 -2.40
C TYR A 571 -4.59 -9.35 -2.83
N ALA A 572 -5.37 -8.28 -2.60
CA ALA A 572 -6.76 -8.19 -3.07
C ALA A 572 -6.85 -8.25 -4.60
N ARG A 573 -5.96 -7.54 -5.32
CA ARG A 573 -5.88 -7.59 -6.78
C ARG A 573 -5.53 -9.00 -7.28
N PHE A 574 -4.59 -9.68 -6.63
CA PHE A 574 -4.22 -11.05 -6.97
C PHE A 574 -5.41 -12.01 -6.83
N TRP A 575 -6.07 -12.01 -5.67
CA TRP A 575 -7.24 -12.86 -5.42
C TRP A 575 -8.37 -12.58 -6.41
N HIS A 576 -8.63 -11.30 -6.66
CA HIS A 576 -9.66 -10.87 -7.59
C HIS A 576 -9.38 -11.34 -9.03
N LYS A 577 -8.12 -11.25 -9.49
CA LYS A 577 -7.72 -11.77 -10.80
C LYS A 577 -7.92 -13.28 -10.93
N VAL A 578 -7.64 -14.05 -9.89
CA VAL A 578 -7.91 -15.50 -9.88
C VAL A 578 -9.40 -15.76 -9.96
N LEU A 579 -10.22 -15.05 -9.19
CA LEU A 579 -11.68 -15.17 -9.25
C LEU A 579 -12.22 -14.77 -10.64
N TYR A 580 -11.66 -13.75 -11.26
CA TYR A 580 -11.99 -13.35 -12.63
C TYR A 580 -11.65 -14.44 -13.65
N ASP A 581 -10.45 -14.98 -13.61
CA ASP A 581 -10.00 -16.04 -14.49
C ASP A 581 -10.86 -17.31 -14.37
N ARG A 582 -11.33 -17.59 -13.15
CA ARG A 582 -12.23 -18.73 -12.87
C ARG A 582 -13.70 -18.41 -13.12
N GLY A 583 -14.04 -17.19 -13.58
CA GLY A 583 -15.39 -16.79 -13.97
C GLY A 583 -16.34 -16.51 -12.81
N HIS A 584 -15.80 -16.20 -11.61
CA HIS A 584 -16.59 -15.90 -10.42
C HIS A 584 -16.92 -14.41 -10.26
N VAL A 585 -16.16 -13.53 -10.90
CA VAL A 585 -16.38 -12.08 -10.98
C VAL A 585 -16.25 -11.59 -12.42
N SER A 586 -16.84 -10.43 -12.73
CA SER A 586 -16.98 -9.95 -14.11
C SER A 586 -15.83 -9.06 -14.60
N LEU A 587 -15.01 -8.54 -13.69
CA LEU A 587 -13.91 -7.60 -14.00
C LEU A 587 -12.59 -8.08 -13.41
N PRO A 588 -11.43 -7.73 -14.01
CA PRO A 588 -10.11 -8.17 -13.53
C PRO A 588 -9.56 -7.32 -12.38
N GLU A 589 -10.12 -6.13 -12.13
CA GLU A 589 -9.66 -5.21 -11.09
C GLU A 589 -10.79 -4.80 -10.17
N PRO A 590 -10.57 -4.82 -8.82
CA PRO A 590 -11.63 -4.57 -7.86
C PRO A 590 -11.95 -3.08 -7.62
N PHE A 591 -10.96 -2.18 -7.79
CA PHE A 591 -11.04 -0.78 -7.35
C PHE A 591 -10.78 0.17 -8.52
N GLY A 592 -11.76 1.00 -8.87
CA GLY A 592 -11.65 1.97 -9.96
C GLY A 592 -10.75 3.14 -9.57
N LYS A 593 -11.21 3.98 -8.65
CA LYS A 593 -10.45 5.14 -8.15
C LYS A 593 -9.94 4.88 -6.74
N LEU A 594 -8.64 5.09 -6.56
CA LEU A 594 -7.99 5.03 -5.24
C LEU A 594 -7.58 6.43 -4.78
N VAL A 595 -7.87 6.72 -3.52
CA VAL A 595 -7.40 7.93 -2.84
C VAL A 595 -6.75 7.55 -1.51
N ASN A 596 -5.56 8.05 -1.28
CA ASN A 596 -4.86 7.83 -0.01
C ASN A 596 -5.04 9.05 0.89
N GLN A 597 -5.78 8.88 2.00
CA GLN A 597 -5.79 9.92 3.03
C GLN A 597 -4.40 10.02 3.69
N GLY A 598 -4.08 11.23 4.14
CA GLY A 598 -2.93 11.47 5.00
C GLY A 598 -3.10 10.84 6.37
N MET A 599 -2.12 10.99 7.21
CA MET A 599 -2.17 10.49 8.57
C MET A 599 -2.43 11.63 9.55
N ILE A 600 -3.42 11.49 10.44
CA ILE A 600 -3.55 12.38 11.58
C ILE A 600 -2.58 11.92 12.67
N LEU A 601 -1.56 12.74 12.91
CA LEU A 601 -0.59 12.53 13.97
C LEU A 601 -1.14 13.01 15.32
N GLY A 602 -0.51 12.59 16.41
CA GLY A 602 -0.78 13.15 17.73
C GLY A 602 -0.48 14.66 17.79
N GLU A 603 -0.82 15.29 18.89
CA GLU A 603 -0.52 16.71 19.10
C GLU A 603 0.99 16.96 19.00
N MET A 604 1.35 18.20 18.61
CA MET A 604 2.74 18.62 18.53
C MET A 604 3.41 18.50 19.90
N GLU A 605 4.51 17.77 19.96
CA GLU A 605 5.37 17.70 21.11
C GLU A 605 6.52 18.68 20.91
N PHE A 606 6.84 19.44 21.98
CA PHE A 606 7.90 20.43 21.96
C PHE A 606 9.04 20.01 22.88
N THR A 607 10.26 20.11 22.38
CA THR A 607 11.47 19.80 23.13
C THR A 607 12.40 21.00 23.16
N GLY A 608 12.67 21.52 24.33
CA GLY A 608 13.72 22.49 24.56
C GLY A 608 14.99 21.83 25.05
N TYR A 609 16.11 22.50 24.92
CA TYR A 609 17.41 22.00 25.33
C TYR A 609 18.02 22.93 26.40
N ARG A 610 18.53 22.34 27.48
CA ARG A 610 19.24 23.05 28.51
C ARG A 610 20.73 22.71 28.50
N SER A 611 21.55 23.74 28.47
CA SER A 611 22.99 23.59 28.65
C SER A 611 23.30 23.00 30.02
N THR A 612 24.39 22.24 30.13
CA THR A 612 24.94 21.76 31.40
C THR A 612 25.19 22.89 32.40
N LYS A 613 25.28 24.16 31.94
CA LYS A 613 25.38 25.38 32.75
C LYS A 613 24.04 26.01 33.17
N GLY A 614 22.92 25.38 32.80
CA GLY A 614 21.56 25.72 33.27
C GLY A 614 20.76 26.70 32.41
N GLY A 615 21.29 27.23 31.32
CA GLY A 615 20.57 28.11 30.37
C GLY A 615 19.85 27.36 29.24
N TRP A 616 18.81 27.98 28.64
CA TRP A 616 18.19 27.44 27.43
C TRP A 616 19.11 27.63 26.22
N VAL A 617 19.17 26.61 25.36
CA VAL A 617 19.94 26.57 24.12
C VAL A 617 18.97 26.40 22.96
N SER A 618 19.17 27.17 21.89
CA SER A 618 18.36 27.04 20.68
C SER A 618 18.58 25.65 20.06
N ALA A 619 17.52 24.99 19.60
CA ALA A 619 17.57 23.61 19.10
C ALA A 619 18.58 23.42 17.96
N GLU A 620 18.78 24.44 17.14
CA GLU A 620 19.77 24.46 16.04
C GLU A 620 21.24 24.56 16.50
N MET A 621 21.46 25.02 17.75
CA MET A 621 22.78 25.22 18.36
C MET A 621 23.12 24.18 19.42
N ARG A 622 22.25 23.17 19.61
CA ARG A 622 22.43 22.11 20.60
C ARG A 622 23.69 21.27 20.37
N THR A 623 24.27 20.84 21.45
CA THR A 623 25.38 19.88 21.47
C THR A 623 24.93 18.56 22.08
N PRO A 624 25.65 17.45 21.92
CA PRO A 624 25.33 16.16 22.55
C PRO A 624 25.27 16.20 24.09
N GLU A 625 25.88 17.21 24.70
CA GLU A 625 25.91 17.40 26.18
C GLU A 625 24.66 18.11 26.71
N ASP A 626 23.86 18.74 25.84
CA ASP A 626 22.67 19.49 26.24
C ASP A 626 21.51 18.54 26.57
N VAL A 627 20.82 18.83 27.65
CA VAL A 627 19.74 17.97 28.17
C VAL A 627 18.41 18.38 27.57
N ALA A 628 17.77 17.43 26.90
CA ALA A 628 16.44 17.60 26.35
C ALA A 628 15.39 17.68 27.47
N ALA A 629 14.46 18.63 27.36
CA ALA A 629 13.33 18.80 28.24
C ALA A 629 12.03 18.94 27.45
N LYS A 630 11.02 18.12 27.77
CA LYS A 630 9.69 18.25 27.19
C LYS A 630 9.05 19.54 27.70
N LEU A 631 8.46 20.30 26.75
CA LEU A 631 7.85 21.60 27.04
C LEU A 631 6.34 21.51 26.87
N PRO A 632 5.55 22.07 27.81
CA PRO A 632 4.13 22.30 27.62
C PRO A 632 3.87 23.29 26.48
N ALA A 633 2.77 23.13 25.76
CA ALA A 633 2.42 23.97 24.60
C ALA A 633 2.22 25.46 24.97
N ASP A 634 1.78 25.75 26.19
CA ASP A 634 1.60 27.11 26.72
C ASP A 634 2.92 27.88 26.92
N GLN A 635 4.04 27.18 26.99
CA GLN A 635 5.39 27.80 27.09
C GLN A 635 6.03 28.06 25.71
N VAL A 636 5.34 27.70 24.64
CA VAL A 636 5.87 27.77 23.28
C VAL A 636 5.01 28.69 22.43
N GLU A 637 5.63 29.40 21.50
CA GLU A 637 4.96 30.27 20.55
C GLU A 637 5.49 30.02 19.13
N LYS A 638 4.58 30.05 18.13
CA LYS A 638 4.93 29.90 16.73
C LYS A 638 5.41 31.23 16.15
N GLN A 639 6.60 31.25 15.56
CA GLN A 639 7.16 32.39 14.83
C GLN A 639 7.51 31.95 13.39
N GLY A 640 6.63 32.27 12.43
CA GLY A 640 6.79 31.85 11.04
C GLY A 640 6.73 30.33 10.91
N GLU A 641 7.83 29.73 10.45
CA GLU A 641 7.92 28.27 10.23
C GLU A 641 8.45 27.49 11.43
N TYR A 642 8.90 28.15 12.49
CA TYR A 642 9.50 27.49 13.65
C TYR A 642 8.78 27.89 14.95
N PHE A 643 9.09 27.19 16.03
CA PHE A 643 8.58 27.44 17.37
C PHE A 643 9.70 27.92 18.28
N VAL A 644 9.35 28.84 19.20
CA VAL A 644 10.26 29.44 20.17
C VAL A 644 9.70 29.34 21.57
N LEU A 645 10.57 29.44 22.59
CA LEU A 645 10.11 29.63 23.95
C LEU A 645 9.45 31.01 24.10
N ARG A 646 8.23 31.05 24.65
CA ARG A 646 7.45 32.30 24.81
C ARG A 646 8.23 33.37 25.61
N ASP A 647 8.89 32.97 26.68
CA ASP A 647 9.66 33.88 27.52
C ASP A 647 11.03 34.22 26.93
N TRP A 648 11.50 33.46 25.94
CA TRP A 648 12.77 33.65 25.27
C TRP A 648 12.62 33.49 23.73
N PRO A 649 12.03 34.49 23.04
CA PRO A 649 11.68 34.38 21.61
C PRO A 649 12.86 34.12 20.64
N LYS A 650 14.09 34.23 21.14
CA LYS A 650 15.31 33.89 20.36
C LYS A 650 15.72 32.41 20.48
N ILE A 651 15.10 31.66 21.39
CA ILE A 651 15.41 30.25 21.63
C ILE A 651 14.42 29.41 20.87
N ARG A 652 14.87 28.80 19.78
CA ARG A 652 14.10 27.84 19.01
C ARG A 652 13.99 26.53 19.75
N VAL A 653 12.81 25.93 19.69
CA VAL A 653 12.51 24.61 20.23
C VAL A 653 12.31 23.62 19.09
N GLU A 654 12.64 22.37 19.33
CA GLU A 654 12.31 21.29 18.41
C GLU A 654 10.82 20.96 18.55
N SER A 655 10.14 20.87 17.41
CA SER A 655 8.72 20.52 17.39
C SER A 655 8.52 19.32 16.49
N ARG A 656 7.81 18.30 16.98
CA ARG A 656 7.54 17.10 16.23
C ARG A 656 6.20 16.48 16.62
N ALA A 657 5.40 16.13 15.62
CA ALA A 657 4.23 15.28 15.80
C ALA A 657 4.58 13.83 15.47
N TYR A 658 4.01 12.90 16.24
CA TYR A 658 4.25 11.48 16.07
C TYR A 658 2.94 10.74 15.77
N LYS A 659 3.03 9.61 15.08
CA LYS A 659 1.89 8.71 14.89
C LYS A 659 1.25 8.40 16.25
N MET A 660 -0.08 8.43 16.30
CA MET A 660 -0.82 8.09 17.52
C MET A 660 -0.60 6.62 17.87
N SER A 661 -0.22 6.36 19.10
CA SER A 661 -0.08 5.00 19.64
C SER A 661 -0.36 4.96 21.14
N LYS A 662 -0.93 3.86 21.61
CA LYS A 662 -1.18 3.64 23.04
C LYS A 662 0.12 3.59 23.84
N ALA A 663 1.16 2.98 23.26
CA ALA A 663 2.48 2.91 23.91
C ALA A 663 3.09 4.28 24.16
N ARG A 664 2.81 5.26 23.29
CA ARG A 664 3.28 6.63 23.42
C ARG A 664 2.37 7.50 24.31
N GLY A 665 1.13 7.08 24.53
CA GLY A 665 0.14 7.82 25.31
C GLY A 665 -0.36 9.11 24.63
N ASN A 666 -0.24 9.23 23.32
CA ASN A 666 -0.64 10.41 22.54
C ASN A 666 -1.93 10.19 21.73
N VAL A 667 -2.71 9.17 22.08
CA VAL A 667 -4.00 8.88 21.46
C VAL A 667 -5.07 9.83 21.98
N VAL A 668 -5.83 10.45 21.06
CA VAL A 668 -7.01 11.26 21.38
C VAL A 668 -8.27 10.44 21.10
N ASN A 669 -9.12 10.29 22.12
CA ASN A 669 -10.35 9.52 22.01
C ASN A 669 -11.48 10.37 21.41
N PRO A 670 -12.16 9.93 20.35
CA PRO A 670 -13.30 10.63 19.75
C PRO A 670 -14.43 10.92 20.75
N ASP A 671 -14.71 10.00 21.70
CA ASP A 671 -15.75 10.20 22.72
C ASP A 671 -15.54 11.48 23.53
N THR A 672 -14.28 11.79 23.86
CA THR A 672 -13.92 13.01 24.61
C THR A 672 -14.20 14.26 23.77
N VAL A 673 -13.76 14.24 22.50
CA VAL A 673 -13.97 15.36 21.57
C VAL A 673 -15.44 15.59 21.29
N VAL A 674 -16.20 14.52 21.05
CA VAL A 674 -17.65 14.60 20.81
C VAL A 674 -18.41 15.10 22.04
N LYS A 675 -18.02 14.68 23.23
CA LYS A 675 -18.65 15.15 24.47
C LYS A 675 -18.43 16.65 24.68
N GLU A 676 -17.26 17.16 24.31
CA GLU A 676 -16.91 18.57 24.53
C GLU A 676 -17.39 19.49 23.42
N PHE A 677 -17.25 19.08 22.15
CA PHE A 677 -17.49 19.93 20.98
C PHE A 677 -18.64 19.46 20.08
N GLY A 678 -19.13 18.23 20.23
CA GLY A 678 -20.13 17.64 19.36
C GLY A 678 -19.55 16.87 18.18
N ALA A 679 -20.34 15.92 17.64
CA ALA A 679 -19.93 15.04 16.55
C ALA A 679 -19.64 15.82 15.26
N ASP A 680 -20.49 16.77 14.89
CA ASP A 680 -20.32 17.58 13.69
C ASP A 680 -19.05 18.45 13.74
N SER A 681 -18.65 18.91 14.93
CA SER A 681 -17.39 19.64 15.10
C SER A 681 -16.16 18.76 14.82
N LEU A 682 -16.18 17.50 15.27
CA LEU A 682 -15.11 16.55 14.98
C LEU A 682 -15.05 16.27 13.47
N ARG A 683 -16.17 15.93 12.83
CA ARG A 683 -16.27 15.68 11.38
C ARG A 683 -15.72 16.84 10.55
N LEU A 684 -16.18 18.04 10.83
CA LEU A 684 -15.74 19.25 10.13
C LEU A 684 -14.26 19.54 10.38
N TYR A 685 -13.77 19.37 11.60
CA TYR A 685 -12.36 19.66 11.90
C TYR A 685 -11.41 18.75 11.16
N GLU A 686 -11.69 17.46 11.10
CA GLU A 686 -10.89 16.50 10.31
C GLU A 686 -10.79 16.88 8.85
N MET A 687 -11.88 17.38 8.27
CA MET A 687 -11.93 17.81 6.87
C MET A 687 -11.36 19.22 6.66
N PHE A 688 -11.35 20.06 7.70
CA PHE A 688 -10.88 21.44 7.60
C PHE A 688 -9.37 21.62 7.82
N MET A 689 -8.72 20.70 8.55
CA MET A 689 -7.27 20.79 8.90
C MET A 689 -6.33 20.95 7.70
N GLY A 690 -6.76 20.56 6.49
CA GLY A 690 -5.97 20.62 5.27
C GLY A 690 -6.47 19.66 4.19
N PRO A 691 -5.75 19.53 3.08
CA PRO A 691 -6.08 18.55 2.05
C PRO A 691 -6.16 17.13 2.62
N LEU A 692 -7.08 16.32 2.10
CA LEU A 692 -7.30 14.95 2.59
C LEU A 692 -6.03 14.09 2.55
N GLU A 693 -5.21 14.27 1.53
CA GLU A 693 -3.99 13.49 1.30
C GLU A 693 -2.80 13.91 2.18
N ALA A 694 -2.91 15.05 2.87
CA ALA A 694 -1.80 15.60 3.66
C ALA A 694 -1.74 14.98 5.06
N THR A 695 -0.55 14.59 5.50
CA THR A 695 -0.30 14.25 6.91
C THR A 695 -0.35 15.51 7.78
N LYS A 696 -1.12 15.46 8.87
CA LYS A 696 -1.46 16.63 9.71
C LYS A 696 -1.33 16.32 11.19
N PRO A 697 -0.77 17.23 12.02
CA PRO A 697 -0.82 17.09 13.48
C PRO A 697 -2.22 17.45 14.01
N TRP A 698 -2.74 16.66 14.91
CA TRP A 698 -3.95 17.00 15.66
C TRP A 698 -3.71 18.23 16.56
N ALA A 699 -4.71 19.08 16.68
CA ALA A 699 -4.72 20.18 17.65
C ALA A 699 -6.13 20.36 18.20
N THR A 700 -6.37 19.93 19.42
CA THR A 700 -7.70 20.01 20.08
C THR A 700 -8.24 21.44 20.11
N THR A 701 -7.37 22.44 20.25
CA THR A 701 -7.75 23.85 20.19
C THR A 701 -8.33 24.30 18.86
N GLY A 702 -8.00 23.63 17.75
CA GLY A 702 -8.55 23.94 16.43
C GLY A 702 -10.00 23.54 16.28
N VAL A 703 -10.49 22.55 17.05
CA VAL A 703 -11.88 22.10 17.05
C VAL A 703 -12.82 23.23 17.50
N SER A 704 -12.40 24.06 18.44
CA SER A 704 -13.20 25.19 18.92
C SER A 704 -13.50 26.23 17.82
N GLY A 705 -12.58 26.45 16.89
CA GLY A 705 -12.76 27.34 15.74
C GLY A 705 -13.88 26.86 14.81
N VAL A 706 -13.91 25.55 14.54
CA VAL A 706 -14.95 24.92 13.75
C VAL A 706 -16.28 24.90 14.48
N ARG A 707 -16.29 24.66 15.79
CA ARG A 707 -17.50 24.79 16.63
C ARG A 707 -18.08 26.18 16.51
N GLY A 708 -17.26 27.23 16.58
CA GLY A 708 -17.73 28.61 16.39
C GLY A 708 -18.36 28.88 15.01
N PHE A 709 -17.95 28.15 13.98
CA PHE A 709 -18.63 28.19 12.68
C PHE A 709 -20.02 27.55 12.76
N LEU A 710 -20.15 26.38 13.36
CA LEU A 710 -21.46 25.71 13.54
C LEU A 710 -22.43 26.56 14.39
N ASP A 711 -21.92 27.21 15.43
CA ASP A 711 -22.71 28.14 16.25
C ASP A 711 -23.22 29.35 15.43
N ARG A 712 -22.46 29.83 14.44
CA ARG A 712 -22.95 30.87 13.52
C ARG A 712 -24.00 30.33 12.55
N CYS A 713 -23.82 29.08 12.05
CA CYS A 713 -24.82 28.42 11.21
C CYS A 713 -26.17 28.32 11.95
N TRP A 714 -26.10 27.91 13.24
CA TRP A 714 -27.29 27.86 14.12
C TRP A 714 -28.03 29.20 14.15
N ARG A 715 -27.29 30.30 14.45
CA ARG A 715 -27.86 31.65 14.56
C ARG A 715 -28.37 32.24 13.23
N LEU A 716 -28.02 31.66 12.09
CA LEU A 716 -28.66 32.10 10.84
C LEU A 716 -30.14 31.74 10.77
N VAL A 717 -30.54 30.64 11.44
CA VAL A 717 -31.86 30.05 11.32
C VAL A 717 -32.65 30.13 12.64
N VAL A 718 -31.98 29.95 13.79
CA VAL A 718 -32.59 29.85 15.10
C VAL A 718 -32.46 31.17 15.86
N ASP A 719 -33.50 31.56 16.59
CA ASP A 719 -33.45 32.65 17.54
C ASP A 719 -32.82 32.20 18.86
N ASP A 720 -31.53 32.56 19.08
CA ASP A 720 -30.79 32.20 20.28
C ASP A 720 -31.19 32.99 21.55
N ARG A 721 -32.17 33.92 21.43
CA ARG A 721 -32.70 34.70 22.55
C ARG A 721 -33.99 34.10 23.10
N ALA A 722 -34.60 33.19 22.36
CA ALA A 722 -35.83 32.49 22.80
C ALA A 722 -35.48 31.40 23.83
N GLU A 723 -36.42 31.11 24.73
CA GLU A 723 -36.28 30.00 25.69
C GLU A 723 -36.40 28.61 25.00
N GLU A 724 -37.12 28.57 23.88
CA GLU A 724 -37.32 27.37 23.06
C GLU A 724 -36.62 27.50 21.70
N VAL A 725 -36.33 26.37 21.07
CA VAL A 725 -35.79 26.33 19.70
C VAL A 725 -36.87 26.77 18.73
N VAL A 726 -36.76 27.99 18.25
CA VAL A 726 -37.71 28.59 17.31
C VAL A 726 -37.00 29.27 16.15
N LEU A 727 -37.71 29.40 15.04
CA LEU A 727 -37.23 30.08 13.87
C LEU A 727 -36.90 31.55 14.19
N SER A 728 -35.74 32.01 13.79
CA SER A 728 -35.32 33.41 13.94
C SER A 728 -36.28 34.35 13.17
N PRO A 729 -36.73 35.46 13.81
CA PRO A 729 -37.57 36.47 13.11
C PRO A 729 -36.85 37.18 11.98
N GLN A 730 -35.55 37.03 11.85
CA GLN A 730 -34.78 37.53 10.71
C GLN A 730 -34.91 36.65 9.46
N VAL A 731 -35.39 35.40 9.59
CA VAL A 731 -35.70 34.52 8.46
C VAL A 731 -37.05 34.97 7.85
N VAL A 732 -37.01 35.32 6.59
CA VAL A 732 -38.18 35.89 5.88
C VAL A 732 -38.46 35.11 4.59
N ASP A 733 -39.74 35.17 4.15
CA ASP A 733 -40.18 34.50 2.91
C ASP A 733 -40.01 35.37 1.66
N ASP A 734 -39.31 36.54 1.80
CA ASP A 734 -39.01 37.42 0.67
C ASP A 734 -38.09 36.71 -0.33
N ALA A 735 -38.15 37.12 -1.60
CA ALA A 735 -37.19 36.64 -2.59
C ALA A 735 -35.77 37.16 -2.25
N PRO A 736 -34.73 36.33 -2.38
CA PRO A 736 -33.37 36.79 -2.23
C PRO A 736 -33.05 37.89 -3.26
N THR A 737 -32.20 38.84 -2.87
CA THR A 737 -31.62 39.86 -3.80
C THR A 737 -30.64 39.20 -4.75
N ASP A 738 -30.33 39.91 -5.86
CA ASP A 738 -29.36 39.44 -6.84
C ASP A 738 -27.99 39.17 -6.21
N ASP A 739 -27.50 40.01 -5.28
CA ASP A 739 -26.26 39.80 -4.57
C ASP A 739 -26.31 38.56 -3.66
N GLN A 740 -27.45 38.31 -2.98
CA GLN A 740 -27.66 37.12 -2.18
C GLN A 740 -27.71 35.86 -3.04
N LEU A 741 -28.32 35.94 -4.24
CA LEU A 741 -28.32 34.83 -5.21
C LEU A 741 -26.92 34.56 -5.78
N ARG A 742 -26.16 35.60 -6.12
CA ARG A 742 -24.77 35.43 -6.53
C ARG A 742 -23.94 34.73 -5.45
N GLU A 743 -24.05 35.17 -4.20
CA GLU A 743 -23.32 34.57 -3.08
C GLU A 743 -23.73 33.12 -2.85
N LEU A 744 -25.05 32.83 -2.92
CA LEU A 744 -25.58 31.46 -2.81
C LEU A 744 -25.03 30.58 -3.93
N HIS A 745 -25.17 30.96 -5.19
CA HIS A 745 -24.79 30.09 -6.31
C HIS A 745 -23.28 29.91 -6.44
N ARG A 746 -22.48 30.93 -6.09
CA ARG A 746 -21.02 30.78 -5.96
C ARG A 746 -20.64 29.81 -4.85
N MET A 747 -21.34 29.83 -3.72
CA MET A 747 -21.14 28.85 -2.66
C MET A 747 -21.49 27.45 -3.14
N LEU A 748 -22.67 27.25 -3.75
CA LEU A 748 -23.13 25.96 -4.25
C LEU A 748 -22.20 25.38 -5.31
N GLU A 749 -21.76 26.20 -6.29
CA GLU A 749 -20.82 25.78 -7.33
C GLU A 749 -19.51 25.28 -6.71
N LYS A 750 -18.92 26.10 -5.85
CA LYS A 750 -17.64 25.79 -5.23
C LYS A 750 -17.71 24.56 -4.35
N VAL A 751 -18.76 24.44 -3.52
CA VAL A 751 -18.95 23.27 -2.63
C VAL A 751 -19.18 22.00 -3.46
N THR A 752 -20.01 22.04 -4.51
CA THR A 752 -20.29 20.92 -5.41
C THR A 752 -19.00 20.43 -6.07
N ARG A 753 -18.23 21.33 -6.63
CA ARG A 753 -16.96 21.02 -7.28
C ARG A 753 -15.93 20.46 -6.29
N ASP A 754 -15.82 21.07 -5.13
CA ASP A 754 -14.83 20.72 -4.12
C ASP A 754 -15.12 19.37 -3.47
N ILE A 755 -16.40 18.99 -3.25
CA ILE A 755 -16.76 17.63 -2.81
C ILE A 755 -16.35 16.61 -3.87
N SER A 756 -16.67 16.86 -5.13
CA SER A 756 -16.30 15.96 -6.24
C SER A 756 -14.79 15.79 -6.40
N ALA A 757 -14.02 16.85 -6.06
CA ALA A 757 -12.57 16.85 -6.05
C ALA A 757 -11.93 16.41 -4.72
N LEU A 758 -12.72 16.02 -3.72
CA LEU A 758 -12.29 15.68 -2.35
C LEU A 758 -11.54 16.83 -1.64
N SER A 759 -11.79 18.06 -2.04
CA SER A 759 -11.20 19.29 -1.49
C SER A 759 -12.07 19.87 -0.38
N PHE A 760 -12.34 19.07 0.65
CA PHE A 760 -13.31 19.38 1.70
C PHE A 760 -12.98 20.65 2.48
N ASN A 761 -11.71 20.91 2.73
CA ASN A 761 -11.26 22.10 3.45
C ASN A 761 -11.65 23.39 2.72
N THR A 762 -11.57 23.43 1.40
CA THR A 762 -11.97 24.60 0.61
C THR A 762 -13.50 24.71 0.50
N ALA A 763 -14.23 23.60 0.44
CA ALA A 763 -15.69 23.58 0.53
C ALA A 763 -16.17 24.18 1.86
N ILE A 764 -15.58 23.78 2.99
CA ILE A 764 -15.90 24.30 4.31
C ILE A 764 -15.58 25.80 4.40
N ALA A 765 -14.40 26.23 3.89
CA ALA A 765 -14.04 27.63 3.86
C ALA A 765 -15.06 28.47 3.07
N ARG A 766 -15.55 27.96 1.94
CA ARG A 766 -16.56 28.65 1.15
C ARG A 766 -17.92 28.75 1.88
N MET A 767 -18.32 27.71 2.61
CA MET A 767 -19.49 27.79 3.47
C MET A 767 -19.31 28.80 4.61
N MET A 768 -18.10 28.93 5.17
CA MET A 768 -17.79 29.96 6.16
C MET A 768 -17.93 31.38 5.59
N GLU A 769 -17.50 31.61 4.34
CA GLU A 769 -17.70 32.90 3.65
C GLU A 769 -19.18 33.22 3.48
N PHE A 770 -19.99 32.28 3.03
CA PHE A 770 -21.45 32.42 2.96
C PHE A 770 -22.06 32.82 4.31
N VAL A 771 -21.72 32.10 5.37
CA VAL A 771 -22.20 32.39 6.73
C VAL A 771 -21.79 33.80 7.16
N ASN A 772 -20.55 34.21 6.90
CA ASN A 772 -20.07 35.52 7.24
C ASN A 772 -20.80 36.63 6.46
N TYR A 773 -21.19 36.40 5.20
CA TYR A 773 -21.98 37.33 4.38
C TYR A 773 -23.41 37.48 4.95
N PHE A 774 -24.08 36.38 5.30
CA PHE A 774 -25.46 36.41 5.78
C PHE A 774 -25.59 36.81 7.26
N THR A 775 -24.60 36.64 8.09
CA THR A 775 -24.66 36.92 9.54
C THR A 775 -25.07 38.34 9.86
N PRO A 776 -24.52 39.42 9.24
CA PRO A 776 -24.87 40.79 9.57
C PRO A 776 -26.22 41.25 8.97
N LEU A 777 -26.84 40.46 8.10
CA LEU A 777 -28.07 40.86 7.44
C LEU A 777 -29.28 40.79 8.41
N GLU A 778 -30.07 41.86 8.46
CA GLU A 778 -31.31 41.89 9.27
C GLU A 778 -32.44 41.03 8.70
N ARG A 779 -32.44 40.82 7.38
CA ARG A 779 -33.41 39.98 6.67
C ARG A 779 -32.68 38.90 5.92
N LYS A 780 -32.97 37.66 6.24
CA LYS A 780 -32.35 36.46 5.69
C LYS A 780 -33.39 35.64 4.93
N PRO A 781 -33.42 35.74 3.60
CA PRO A 781 -34.42 35.01 2.80
C PRO A 781 -34.29 33.51 2.97
N ARG A 782 -35.43 32.84 3.29
CA ARG A 782 -35.53 31.38 3.38
C ARG A 782 -35.02 30.70 2.11
N GLY A 783 -35.29 31.27 0.93
CA GLY A 783 -34.84 30.78 -0.37
C GLY A 783 -33.33 30.73 -0.53
N ALA A 784 -32.56 31.47 0.29
CA ALA A 784 -31.07 31.36 0.32
C ALA A 784 -30.59 30.42 1.42
N LEU A 785 -31.27 30.34 2.56
CA LEU A 785 -30.86 29.52 3.70
C LEU A 785 -31.12 28.01 3.48
N GLU A 786 -32.25 27.65 2.88
CA GLU A 786 -32.60 26.24 2.62
C GLU A 786 -31.54 25.51 1.77
N PRO A 787 -31.12 26.07 0.59
CA PRO A 787 -30.04 25.42 -0.18
C PRO A 787 -28.71 25.35 0.56
N PHE A 788 -28.43 26.33 1.43
CA PHE A 788 -27.23 26.29 2.29
C PHE A 788 -27.29 25.14 3.30
N VAL A 789 -28.46 24.94 3.96
CA VAL A 789 -28.61 23.81 4.92
C VAL A 789 -28.47 22.47 4.22
N VAL A 790 -28.98 22.34 3.00
CA VAL A 790 -28.77 21.14 2.16
C VAL A 790 -27.29 20.94 1.86
N ALA A 791 -26.57 21.99 1.50
CA ALA A 791 -25.12 21.92 1.21
C ALA A 791 -24.28 21.61 2.47
N LEU A 792 -24.75 22.02 3.66
CA LEU A 792 -24.11 21.74 4.95
C LEU A 792 -24.31 20.28 5.40
N ALA A 793 -25.43 19.64 5.03
CA ALA A 793 -25.85 18.34 5.54
C ALA A 793 -24.82 17.21 5.40
N PRO A 794 -24.07 17.06 4.30
CA PRO A 794 -23.02 16.06 4.22
C PRO A 794 -21.90 16.24 5.26
N PHE A 795 -21.59 17.48 5.61
CA PHE A 795 -20.49 17.83 6.52
C PHE A 795 -20.91 17.78 8.00
N ALA A 796 -22.08 18.32 8.31
CA ALA A 796 -22.61 18.46 9.66
C ALA A 796 -24.07 17.94 9.73
N PRO A 797 -24.26 16.61 9.62
CA PRO A 797 -25.60 16.03 9.47
C PRO A 797 -26.55 16.28 10.64
N HIS A 798 -26.05 16.27 11.89
CA HIS A 798 -26.90 16.48 13.06
C HIS A 798 -27.42 17.92 13.11
N LEU A 799 -26.53 18.88 12.90
CA LEU A 799 -26.94 20.30 12.88
C LEU A 799 -27.86 20.60 11.70
N ALA A 800 -27.56 20.06 10.53
CA ALA A 800 -28.35 20.32 9.34
C ALA A 800 -29.77 19.75 9.43
N GLU A 801 -29.97 18.56 10.01
CA GLU A 801 -31.32 18.00 10.25
C GLU A 801 -32.14 18.88 11.20
N GLU A 802 -31.53 19.33 12.29
CA GLU A 802 -32.22 20.24 13.24
C GLU A 802 -32.57 21.58 12.60
N LEU A 803 -31.65 22.20 11.85
CA LEU A 803 -31.93 23.44 11.12
C LEU A 803 -33.06 23.26 10.08
N TRP A 804 -33.10 22.10 9.43
CA TRP A 804 -34.10 21.75 8.43
C TRP A 804 -35.49 21.60 9.03
N GLU A 805 -35.57 20.99 10.22
CA GLU A 805 -36.84 20.90 11.00
C GLU A 805 -37.31 22.29 11.44
N VAL A 806 -36.44 23.14 11.97
CA VAL A 806 -36.76 24.53 12.37
C VAL A 806 -37.24 25.36 11.18
N LEU A 807 -36.72 25.10 9.96
CA LEU A 807 -37.19 25.70 8.73
C LEU A 807 -38.59 25.17 8.30
N GLY A 808 -39.20 24.25 9.06
CA GLY A 808 -40.55 23.73 8.84
C GLY A 808 -40.64 22.67 7.73
N LYS A 809 -39.56 21.96 7.42
CA LYS A 809 -39.54 20.93 6.38
C LYS A 809 -40.00 19.59 6.93
N PRO A 810 -40.92 18.87 6.25
CA PRO A 810 -41.54 17.66 6.78
C PRO A 810 -40.73 16.39 6.64
N ALA A 811 -39.71 16.40 5.80
CA ALA A 811 -38.86 15.24 5.54
C ALA A 811 -37.41 15.54 5.92
N PRO A 812 -36.60 14.53 6.26
CA PRO A 812 -35.18 14.72 6.59
C PRO A 812 -34.40 15.43 5.47
N VAL A 813 -33.45 16.29 5.85
CA VAL A 813 -32.56 16.98 4.88
C VAL A 813 -31.75 16.00 4.06
N SER A 814 -31.42 14.84 4.61
CA SER A 814 -30.69 13.74 3.93
C SER A 814 -31.43 13.19 2.70
N LEU A 815 -32.77 13.43 2.60
CA LEU A 815 -33.58 13.07 1.45
C LEU A 815 -33.84 14.25 0.48
N ALA A 816 -33.34 15.44 0.80
CA ALA A 816 -33.47 16.60 -0.07
C ALA A 816 -32.59 16.44 -1.31
N ALA A 817 -33.11 16.91 -2.46
CA ALA A 817 -32.31 16.97 -3.67
C ALA A 817 -31.18 18.02 -3.55
N TRP A 818 -29.98 17.69 -4.08
CA TRP A 818 -28.88 18.64 -4.13
C TRP A 818 -29.26 19.88 -4.92
N PRO A 819 -28.99 21.09 -4.39
CA PRO A 819 -29.39 22.32 -5.03
C PRO A 819 -28.73 22.55 -6.39
N ALA A 820 -29.51 22.92 -7.38
CA ALA A 820 -29.00 23.24 -8.70
C ALA A 820 -28.26 24.59 -8.72
N VAL A 821 -27.17 24.66 -9.46
CA VAL A 821 -26.43 25.89 -9.70
C VAL A 821 -26.96 26.55 -10.96
N GLU A 822 -27.32 27.84 -10.86
CA GLU A 822 -27.71 28.64 -12.01
C GLU A 822 -26.54 29.50 -12.49
N GLU A 823 -26.01 29.19 -13.68
CA GLU A 823 -24.82 29.81 -14.25
C GLU A 823 -24.90 31.33 -14.38
N ARG A 824 -26.13 31.88 -14.55
CA ARG A 824 -26.33 33.36 -14.66
C ARG A 824 -25.82 34.09 -13.42
N TRP A 825 -25.87 33.48 -12.24
CA TRP A 825 -25.42 34.06 -10.99
C TRP A 825 -23.93 33.88 -10.70
N LEU A 826 -23.21 33.12 -11.52
CA LEU A 826 -21.77 32.95 -11.41
C LEU A 826 -20.99 34.02 -12.16
N LYS A 827 -21.63 34.72 -13.12
CA LYS A 827 -21.02 35.78 -13.89
C LYS A 827 -21.01 37.06 -13.08
N ASP A 828 -19.88 37.71 -13.01
CA ASP A 828 -19.80 39.07 -12.51
C ASP A 828 -20.30 40.03 -13.59
N ASP A 829 -21.26 40.88 -13.27
CA ASP A 829 -21.69 41.94 -14.17
C ASP A 829 -20.57 42.98 -14.34
N MET A 830 -19.73 43.10 -13.32
CA MET A 830 -18.61 44.06 -13.28
C MET A 830 -17.32 43.34 -12.89
N VAL A 831 -16.23 43.63 -13.57
CA VAL A 831 -14.89 43.07 -13.27
C VAL A 831 -13.92 44.23 -12.95
N GLU A 832 -13.02 43.98 -12.00
CA GLU A 832 -11.94 44.91 -11.67
C GLU A 832 -10.73 44.61 -12.53
N ILE A 833 -10.36 45.56 -13.40
CA ILE A 833 -9.23 45.42 -14.32
C ILE A 833 -8.06 46.25 -13.83
N PRO A 834 -6.84 45.68 -13.73
CA PRO A 834 -5.65 46.37 -13.34
C PRO A 834 -5.14 47.23 -14.49
N VAL A 835 -5.01 48.56 -14.26
CA VAL A 835 -4.45 49.51 -15.22
C VAL A 835 -2.96 49.75 -14.94
N GLN A 836 -2.13 49.48 -15.95
CA GLN A 836 -0.69 49.63 -15.87
C GLN A 836 -0.18 50.76 -16.78
N ILE A 837 0.80 51.49 -16.31
CA ILE A 837 1.56 52.47 -17.13
C ILE A 837 3.05 52.13 -17.05
N GLY A 838 3.65 51.79 -18.19
CA GLY A 838 5.04 51.35 -18.25
C GLY A 838 5.35 50.09 -17.45
N GLY A 839 4.42 49.14 -17.46
CA GLY A 839 4.55 47.84 -16.76
C GLY A 839 4.33 47.88 -15.23
N LYS A 840 3.93 49.07 -14.69
CA LYS A 840 3.64 49.19 -13.24
C LYS A 840 2.15 49.44 -13.01
N LEU A 841 1.54 48.66 -12.08
CA LEU A 841 0.16 48.85 -11.65
C LEU A 841 -0.02 50.29 -11.12
N ARG A 842 -1.01 50.99 -11.61
CA ARG A 842 -1.30 52.38 -11.24
C ARG A 842 -2.69 52.60 -10.68
N ALA A 843 -3.67 51.88 -11.20
CA ALA A 843 -5.04 51.91 -10.75
C ALA A 843 -5.72 50.53 -10.97
N ARG A 844 -6.91 50.39 -10.43
CA ARG A 844 -7.84 49.33 -10.76
C ARG A 844 -9.18 49.96 -11.08
N VAL A 845 -9.73 49.62 -12.22
CA VAL A 845 -11.01 50.17 -12.68
C VAL A 845 -12.05 49.07 -12.77
N THR A 846 -13.26 49.38 -12.32
CA THR A 846 -14.38 48.41 -12.37
C THR A 846 -15.15 48.69 -13.65
N VAL A 847 -15.31 47.67 -14.49
CA VAL A 847 -15.97 47.74 -15.78
C VAL A 847 -16.95 46.57 -15.93
N PRO A 848 -18.01 46.71 -16.79
CA PRO A 848 -18.83 45.54 -17.14
C PRO A 848 -17.97 44.38 -17.64
N ALA A 849 -18.35 43.16 -17.26
CA ALA A 849 -17.59 41.94 -17.64
C ALA A 849 -17.58 41.72 -19.17
N ASP A 850 -18.58 42.24 -19.87
CA ASP A 850 -18.72 42.22 -21.33
C ASP A 850 -18.25 43.53 -22.01
N ALA A 851 -17.52 44.37 -21.26
CA ALA A 851 -17.02 45.64 -21.81
C ALA A 851 -16.08 45.37 -22.97
N ASP A 852 -16.33 46.02 -24.09
CA ASP A 852 -15.46 46.02 -25.25
C ASP A 852 -14.18 46.87 -25.03
N ILE A 853 -13.22 46.73 -25.92
CA ILE A 853 -11.93 47.42 -25.81
C ILE A 853 -12.10 48.93 -25.65
N PRO A 854 -12.97 49.63 -26.45
CA PRO A 854 -13.22 51.07 -26.26
C PRO A 854 -13.76 51.41 -24.87
N ALA A 855 -14.65 50.58 -24.29
CA ALA A 855 -15.19 50.83 -22.95
C ALA A 855 -14.13 50.65 -21.88
N LEU A 856 -13.23 49.62 -22.02
CA LEU A 856 -12.10 49.42 -21.13
C LEU A 856 -11.10 50.58 -21.14
N GLU A 857 -10.79 51.11 -22.35
CA GLU A 857 -9.91 52.25 -22.51
C GLU A 857 -10.53 53.53 -21.92
N ALA A 858 -11.82 53.73 -22.13
CA ALA A 858 -12.55 54.85 -21.59
C ALA A 858 -12.59 54.84 -20.06
N ALA A 859 -12.88 53.66 -19.46
CA ALA A 859 -12.89 53.52 -18.02
C ALA A 859 -11.50 53.75 -17.40
N ALA A 860 -10.46 53.21 -18.03
CA ALA A 860 -9.08 53.40 -17.57
C ALA A 860 -8.66 54.91 -17.67
N ALA A 861 -9.06 55.61 -18.74
CA ALA A 861 -8.75 57.03 -18.91
C ALA A 861 -9.57 57.94 -17.97
N ALA A 862 -10.76 57.52 -17.56
CA ALA A 862 -11.61 58.23 -16.61
C ALA A 862 -11.13 58.13 -15.15
N ASP A 863 -10.27 57.17 -14.81
CA ASP A 863 -9.71 57.07 -13.47
C ASP A 863 -8.85 58.28 -13.13
N PRO A 864 -9.13 59.02 -12.03
CA PRO A 864 -8.44 60.26 -11.69
C PRO A 864 -6.91 60.12 -11.61
N ARG A 865 -6.42 59.02 -11.12
CA ARG A 865 -4.97 58.74 -10.96
C ARG A 865 -4.31 58.44 -12.30
N ILE A 866 -5.00 57.77 -13.19
CA ILE A 866 -4.52 57.48 -14.54
C ILE A 866 -4.54 58.77 -15.36
N ALA A 867 -5.63 59.58 -15.29
CA ALA A 867 -5.74 60.90 -15.95
C ALA A 867 -4.62 61.84 -15.52
N GLU A 868 -4.31 61.93 -14.23
CA GLU A 868 -3.19 62.74 -13.71
C GLU A 868 -1.82 62.25 -14.24
N LEU A 869 -1.59 60.93 -14.28
CA LEU A 869 -0.32 60.34 -14.76
C LEU A 869 -0.11 60.49 -16.25
N LEU A 870 -1.18 60.62 -17.02
CA LEU A 870 -1.16 60.81 -18.48
C LEU A 870 -1.21 62.28 -18.87
N ALA A 871 -1.48 63.20 -17.93
CA ALA A 871 -1.55 64.68 -18.25
C ALA A 871 -0.26 65.19 -18.93
N GLY A 872 -0.41 65.76 -20.11
CA GLY A 872 0.69 66.25 -20.91
C GLY A 872 1.60 65.21 -21.59
N LYS A 873 1.19 63.94 -21.58
CA LYS A 873 1.92 62.80 -22.21
C LYS A 873 1.15 62.27 -23.41
N GLN A 874 1.89 61.86 -24.44
CA GLN A 874 1.32 61.18 -25.58
C GLN A 874 1.28 59.69 -25.34
N ILE A 875 0.11 59.04 -25.49
CA ILE A 875 -0.04 57.61 -25.43
C ILE A 875 0.52 57.03 -26.72
N VAL A 876 1.56 56.21 -26.61
CA VAL A 876 2.24 55.58 -27.74
C VAL A 876 1.51 54.32 -28.19
N LYS A 877 1.02 53.54 -27.23
CA LYS A 877 0.30 52.29 -27.48
C LYS A 877 -0.54 51.94 -26.25
N VAL A 878 -1.77 51.47 -26.47
CA VAL A 878 -2.59 50.80 -25.48
C VAL A 878 -2.53 49.28 -25.76
N ILE A 879 -2.45 48.46 -24.73
CA ILE A 879 -2.48 47.00 -24.79
C ILE A 879 -3.60 46.59 -23.84
N THR A 880 -4.65 46.00 -24.38
CA THR A 880 -5.82 45.52 -23.68
C THR A 880 -5.86 44.00 -23.74
#